data_816b1707c85d45e08ae391f9244903b9
#
_entry.id   816b1707c85d45e08ae391f9244903b9
#
_cell.length_a   1.000
_cell.length_b   1.000
_cell.length_c   1.000
_cell.angle_alpha   90.00
_cell.angle_beta   90.00
_cell.angle_gamma   90.00
#
_symmetry.space_group_name_H-M   'P 1'
#
loop_
_entity.id
_entity.type
_entity.pdbx_description
1 polymer ?
#
loop_
_entity_poly.entity_id
_entity_poly.type
_entity_poly.pdbx_seq_one_letter_code
_entity_poly.pdbx_strand_id
1 'polypeptide(L)'
;MITESPVQLVTSRSVQDYAKERGFEESDFEKCGWQVLPLSKAKEALGHQVYQGDANAFALVFHYHGPDGTPLNYATLRIIRSSSGGFAAQTEAGPKMLNPARKPPRVYFPRTVNWLDLQANTEVQIHESVLKAEAAVKKGYVAVGISGCWGWSSKQHRIPLLEDFSLLPWGAKGLKPVVVFDSNTVRGYAEFQELLELATQRFAGAFELEHHAPVRVRYIPSGPNGKSWGYDDWCVAGGGSFNGEAQPIDSDQSRACMEKLNAQFSYDHVLHRIIQISPPHSIISIRDFKDKIKPLRYQDAEGDLKPASEAWLVWDKRRETHGPVYSPGKPQLVDGRVNFWDGWGCEAVRGDCTPFFDLLNNCLSPEEVREFLMWMAFGIQKCGEKKSSKVPILVGPEGIGKSAIFRVLGMIHGEKNCSFINTGELESGFNSYMANKTLVVVDDFTKMDGKTNAKLRNISTNETIRVNAKFQPEYTIQNTAALAFTGNEYDGVKMEEDSRRYFVMRMQEKEHRIGCTSWWEDYWKWANSKISALRFALEEIDLSTFKPYAPALMTEGKKAMSFASQSALHSWLADVKEHVGARSVATSHELDYLYIGSGGGGQDTTPNRGKAISDWLLAHGYQLAASGIKVKINGLPVRVWAIGSHAVAWDSGQVRDDIAKFPLIGRSKVD
;
A
#
# COMPACT_ATOMS: atom_id res chain seq x y z
N MET A 1 -47.02 19.26 2.13
CA MET A 1 -46.18 20.23 2.88
C MET A 1 -45.97 19.60 4.24
N ILE A 2 -44.86 18.93 4.40
CA ILE A 2 -44.41 18.41 5.71
C ILE A 2 -43.55 19.54 6.28
N THR A 3 -44.06 20.19 7.33
CA THR A 3 -43.34 21.22 8.06
C THR A 3 -42.21 20.55 8.81
N GLU A 4 -40.97 20.72 8.32
CA GLU A 4 -39.76 20.39 9.06
C GLU A 4 -39.72 21.26 10.33
N SER A 5 -39.81 20.59 11.50
CA SER A 5 -39.55 21.24 12.76
C SER A 5 -38.09 21.74 12.77
N PRO A 6 -37.82 22.99 13.19
CA PRO A 6 -36.47 23.51 13.19
C PRO A 6 -35.59 22.67 14.12
N VAL A 7 -34.54 22.05 13.56
CA VAL A 7 -33.49 21.37 14.32
C VAL A 7 -32.82 22.39 15.23
N GLN A 8 -33.08 22.31 16.52
CA GLN A 8 -32.48 23.21 17.52
C GLN A 8 -30.97 22.90 17.58
N LEU A 9 -30.17 23.93 17.33
CA LEU A 9 -28.72 23.89 17.32
C LEU A 9 -28.17 23.35 18.66
N VAL A 10 -27.38 22.29 18.62
CA VAL A 10 -26.66 21.76 19.77
C VAL A 10 -25.43 22.64 20.02
N THR A 11 -25.44 23.42 21.08
CA THR A 11 -24.35 24.30 21.49
C THR A 11 -23.29 23.55 22.30
N SER A 12 -22.12 24.14 22.47
CA SER A 12 -21.11 23.65 23.41
C SER A 12 -21.65 23.47 24.83
N ARG A 13 -22.51 24.38 25.27
CA ARG A 13 -23.22 24.32 26.56
C ARG A 13 -24.10 23.07 26.66
N SER A 14 -24.83 22.70 25.62
CA SER A 14 -25.64 21.48 25.59
C SER A 14 -24.81 20.22 25.76
N VAL A 15 -23.56 20.19 25.27
CA VAL A 15 -22.64 19.06 25.46
C VAL A 15 -22.16 18.99 26.93
N GLN A 16 -21.88 20.14 27.54
CA GLN A 16 -21.53 20.21 28.95
C GLN A 16 -22.70 19.79 29.85
N ASP A 17 -23.92 20.27 29.55
CA ASP A 17 -25.13 19.88 30.29
C ASP A 17 -25.39 18.36 30.19
N TYR A 18 -25.17 17.76 29.02
CA TYR A 18 -25.26 16.29 28.84
C TYR A 18 -24.28 15.53 29.75
N ALA A 19 -23.02 16.00 29.84
CA ALA A 19 -22.03 15.39 30.72
C ALA A 19 -22.41 15.59 32.22
N LYS A 20 -22.94 16.75 32.56
CA LYS A 20 -23.41 17.07 33.92
C LYS A 20 -24.56 16.16 34.34
N GLU A 21 -25.53 15.90 33.47
CA GLU A 21 -26.61 14.94 33.72
C GLU A 21 -26.09 13.51 34.00
N ARG A 22 -24.86 13.22 33.62
CA ARG A 22 -24.17 11.94 33.86
C ARG A 22 -23.17 12.01 35.02
N GLY A 23 -23.24 13.05 35.82
CA GLY A 23 -22.44 13.21 37.01
C GLY A 23 -21.02 13.75 36.78
N PHE A 24 -20.75 14.43 35.63
CA PHE A 24 -19.47 15.05 35.33
C PHE A 24 -19.57 16.58 35.35
N GLU A 25 -18.64 17.20 36.06
CA GLU A 25 -18.50 18.64 36.12
C GLU A 25 -17.46 19.13 35.10
N GLU A 26 -17.41 20.41 34.80
CA GLU A 26 -16.48 21.00 33.85
C GLU A 26 -15.00 20.72 34.21
N SER A 27 -14.68 20.68 35.51
CA SER A 27 -13.35 20.32 36.01
C SER A 27 -12.93 18.88 35.68
N ASP A 28 -13.88 17.97 35.39
CA ASP A 28 -13.58 16.60 35.00
C ASP A 28 -13.09 16.52 33.55
N PHE A 29 -13.49 17.47 32.70
CA PHE A 29 -13.07 17.48 31.30
C PHE A 29 -11.55 17.62 31.16
N GLU A 30 -10.94 18.52 31.92
CA GLU A 30 -9.49 18.68 31.92
C GLU A 30 -8.78 17.48 32.50
N LYS A 31 -9.26 16.97 33.65
CA LYS A 31 -8.68 15.77 34.30
C LYS A 31 -8.73 14.53 33.41
N CYS A 32 -9.87 14.30 32.74
CA CYS A 32 -10.07 13.16 31.84
C CYS A 32 -9.48 13.40 30.46
N GLY A 33 -9.07 14.63 30.11
CA GLY A 33 -8.57 14.98 28.77
C GLY A 33 -9.65 15.01 27.70
N TRP A 34 -10.89 15.35 28.09
CA TRP A 34 -12.01 15.46 27.15
C TRP A 34 -12.08 16.84 26.52
N GLN A 35 -12.60 16.90 25.30
CA GLN A 35 -12.77 18.15 24.58
C GLN A 35 -14.17 18.28 24.00
N VAL A 36 -14.70 19.51 24.02
CA VAL A 36 -15.92 19.86 23.30
C VAL A 36 -15.51 20.54 22.00
N LEU A 37 -15.77 19.91 20.88
CA LEU A 37 -15.40 20.41 19.55
C LEU A 37 -16.63 20.55 18.65
N PRO A 38 -16.60 21.48 17.67
CA PRO A 38 -17.56 21.46 16.56
C PRO A 38 -17.58 20.09 15.90
N LEU A 39 -18.77 19.56 15.66
CA LEU A 39 -18.95 18.19 15.14
C LEU A 39 -18.25 17.99 13.80
N SER A 40 -18.25 19.02 12.94
CA SER A 40 -17.53 19.00 11.66
C SER A 40 -16.04 18.74 11.86
N LYS A 41 -15.38 19.50 12.74
CA LYS A 41 -13.95 19.32 13.05
C LYS A 41 -13.65 17.97 13.70
N ALA A 42 -14.53 17.52 14.61
CA ALA A 42 -14.37 16.23 15.25
C ALA A 42 -14.51 15.06 14.28
N LYS A 43 -15.47 15.11 13.37
CA LYS A 43 -15.65 14.10 12.31
C LYS A 43 -14.48 14.09 11.32
N GLU A 44 -14.01 15.24 10.89
CA GLU A 44 -12.86 15.39 10.00
C GLU A 44 -11.60 14.77 10.62
N ALA A 45 -11.31 15.09 11.89
CA ALA A 45 -10.18 14.53 12.62
C ALA A 45 -10.23 12.98 12.75
N LEU A 46 -11.42 12.39 12.72
CA LEU A 46 -11.65 10.95 12.78
C LEU A 46 -11.80 10.29 11.40
N GLY A 47 -11.65 11.06 10.31
CA GLY A 47 -11.76 10.56 8.94
C GLY A 47 -13.19 10.23 8.49
N HIS A 48 -14.19 10.84 9.09
CA HIS A 48 -15.60 10.69 8.71
C HIS A 48 -16.06 11.78 7.76
N GLN A 49 -17.06 11.44 6.95
CA GLN A 49 -17.72 12.42 6.09
C GLN A 49 -18.43 13.48 6.92
N VAL A 50 -18.18 14.75 6.55
CA VAL A 50 -18.80 15.92 7.15
C VAL A 50 -20.01 16.33 6.32
N TYR A 51 -21.12 16.61 6.97
CA TYR A 51 -22.36 17.08 6.33
C TYR A 51 -22.63 18.55 6.69
N GLN A 52 -23.41 19.24 5.86
CA GLN A 52 -23.71 20.67 6.05
C GLN A 52 -24.31 20.98 7.43
N GLY A 53 -25.11 20.08 8.00
CA GLY A 53 -25.67 20.22 9.35
C GLY A 53 -24.66 20.07 10.49
N ASP A 54 -23.49 19.51 10.26
CA ASP A 54 -22.46 19.29 11.28
C ASP A 54 -21.73 20.59 11.68
N ALA A 55 -21.77 21.61 10.84
CA ALA A 55 -21.12 22.90 11.10
C ALA A 55 -21.68 23.63 12.34
N ASN A 56 -22.93 23.36 12.69
CA ASN A 56 -23.65 24.02 13.78
C ASN A 56 -23.88 23.11 14.99
N ALA A 57 -23.23 21.95 15.03
CA ALA A 57 -23.34 20.99 16.12
C ALA A 57 -22.00 20.82 16.84
N PHE A 58 -22.05 20.34 18.08
CA PHE A 58 -20.87 20.04 18.88
C PHE A 58 -20.87 18.57 19.31
N ALA A 59 -19.68 18.04 19.60
CA ALA A 59 -19.48 16.69 20.09
C ALA A 59 -18.53 16.68 21.28
N LEU A 60 -18.72 15.70 22.15
CA LEU A 60 -17.75 15.39 23.21
C LEU A 60 -16.73 14.40 22.64
N VAL A 61 -15.47 14.78 22.67
CA VAL A 61 -14.36 14.02 22.13
C VAL A 61 -13.53 13.43 23.28
N PHE A 62 -13.28 12.13 23.20
CA PHE A 62 -12.50 11.36 24.17
C PHE A 62 -11.18 10.96 23.55
N HIS A 63 -10.07 11.51 24.04
CA HIS A 63 -8.72 11.14 23.62
C HIS A 63 -8.22 9.93 24.39
N TYR A 64 -7.62 8.98 23.69
CA TYR A 64 -7.12 7.73 24.27
C TYR A 64 -5.64 7.82 24.60
N HIS A 65 -5.26 7.14 25.65
CA HIS A 65 -3.88 7.05 26.14
C HIS A 65 -3.56 5.59 26.46
N GLY A 66 -2.29 5.23 26.43
CA GLY A 66 -1.83 3.97 27.00
C GLY A 66 -1.85 4.01 28.53
N PRO A 67 -1.70 2.87 29.21
CA PRO A 67 -1.60 2.82 30.67
C PRO A 67 -0.37 3.52 31.22
N ASP A 68 0.64 3.80 30.41
CA ASP A 68 1.82 4.62 30.71
C ASP A 68 1.60 6.14 30.54
N GLY A 69 0.37 6.54 30.17
CA GLY A 69 0.01 7.93 29.89
C GLY A 69 0.41 8.42 28.50
N THR A 70 1.03 7.59 27.67
CA THR A 70 1.40 7.96 26.29
C THR A 70 0.15 8.24 25.46
N PRO A 71 0.02 9.43 24.85
CA PRO A 71 -1.10 9.73 23.98
C PRO A 71 -1.15 8.82 22.77
N LEU A 72 -2.32 8.28 22.46
CA LEU A 72 -2.55 7.49 21.27
C LEU A 72 -3.13 8.38 20.16
N ASN A 73 -2.77 8.09 18.91
CA ASN A 73 -3.44 8.71 17.76
C ASN A 73 -4.82 8.07 17.53
N TYR A 74 -5.65 8.15 18.59
CA TYR A 74 -6.98 7.57 18.62
C TYR A 74 -7.90 8.41 19.52
N ALA A 75 -9.07 8.73 19.01
CA ALA A 75 -10.13 9.37 19.79
C ALA A 75 -11.48 8.84 19.35
N THR A 76 -12.47 8.88 20.23
CA THR A 76 -13.86 8.64 19.88
C THR A 76 -14.68 9.87 20.17
N LEU A 77 -15.82 10.01 19.51
CA LEU A 77 -16.72 11.13 19.76
C LEU A 77 -18.13 10.68 20.11
N ARG A 78 -18.75 11.41 21.02
CA ARG A 78 -20.17 11.30 21.35
C ARG A 78 -20.93 12.42 20.66
N ILE A 79 -21.85 12.04 19.77
CA ILE A 79 -22.79 12.97 19.14
C ILE A 79 -23.97 13.20 20.11
N ILE A 80 -24.24 14.46 20.42
CA ILE A 80 -25.34 14.88 21.26
C ILE A 80 -26.32 15.62 20.37
N ARG A 81 -27.59 15.18 20.39
CA ARG A 81 -28.68 15.78 19.62
C ARG A 81 -29.74 16.28 20.57
N SER A 82 -30.24 17.48 20.32
CA SER A 82 -31.39 18.03 21.08
C SER A 82 -32.68 17.48 20.46
N SER A 83 -33.55 16.88 21.30
CA SER A 83 -34.95 16.67 20.99
C SER A 83 -35.80 17.70 21.75
N SER A 84 -36.87 18.15 21.13
CA SER A 84 -37.85 19.06 21.77
C SER A 84 -38.51 18.36 22.97
N GLY A 85 -37.90 18.41 24.16
CA GLY A 85 -38.49 17.78 25.36
C GLY A 85 -37.51 17.08 26.29
N GLY A 86 -36.20 17.19 26.09
CA GLY A 86 -35.17 16.63 26.95
C GLY A 86 -33.95 16.15 26.16
N PHE A 87 -32.77 16.07 26.81
CA PHE A 87 -31.54 15.59 26.21
C PHE A 87 -31.60 14.06 25.97
N ALA A 88 -32.46 13.62 25.06
CA ALA A 88 -32.44 12.24 24.60
C ALA A 88 -31.48 12.13 23.44
N ALA A 89 -30.48 11.29 23.56
CA ALA A 89 -29.65 10.85 22.43
C ALA A 89 -30.56 10.03 21.49
N GLN A 90 -31.22 10.66 20.54
CA GLN A 90 -32.13 9.97 19.63
C GLN A 90 -31.39 9.39 18.43
N THR A 91 -31.72 8.14 18.14
CA THR A 91 -31.13 7.28 17.11
C THR A 91 -31.85 7.34 15.77
N GLU A 92 -32.56 8.38 15.43
CA GLU A 92 -33.31 8.38 14.17
C GLU A 92 -32.46 8.48 12.89
N ALA A 93 -31.18 8.79 13.01
CA ALA A 93 -30.28 8.77 11.85
C ALA A 93 -28.79 8.60 12.23
N GLY A 94 -28.37 7.41 12.66
CA GLY A 94 -26.98 7.06 12.79
C GLY A 94 -26.45 6.82 14.22
N PRO A 95 -25.21 6.37 14.38
CA PRO A 95 -24.63 5.94 15.65
C PRO A 95 -24.46 7.12 16.63
N LYS A 96 -24.66 6.85 17.92
CA LYS A 96 -24.44 7.81 19.01
C LYS A 96 -22.95 8.09 19.27
N MET A 97 -22.12 7.08 19.05
CA MET A 97 -20.65 7.12 19.18
C MET A 97 -20.02 6.87 17.83
N LEU A 98 -18.94 7.59 17.51
CA LEU A 98 -18.13 7.32 16.33
C LEU A 98 -16.70 7.03 16.77
N ASN A 99 -16.18 5.91 16.24
CA ASN A 99 -14.76 5.58 16.29
C ASN A 99 -14.05 6.14 15.04
N PRO A 100 -12.74 6.29 15.03
CA PRO A 100 -12.02 6.69 13.83
C PRO A 100 -12.34 5.78 12.64
N ALA A 101 -12.56 6.38 11.48
CA ALA A 101 -12.85 5.63 10.27
C ALA A 101 -11.70 4.65 9.95
N ARG A 102 -12.05 3.42 9.60
CA ARG A 102 -11.09 2.38 9.19
C ARG A 102 -10.07 1.93 10.24
N LYS A 103 -10.13 2.40 11.49
CA LYS A 103 -9.29 1.92 12.59
C LYS A 103 -10.06 0.92 13.47
N PRO A 104 -9.38 -0.10 14.03
CA PRO A 104 -10.02 -1.00 15.00
C PRO A 104 -10.40 -0.22 16.28
N PRO A 105 -11.38 -0.69 17.05
CA PRO A 105 -11.65 -0.13 18.37
C PRO A 105 -10.43 -0.31 19.28
N ARG A 106 -10.37 0.50 20.34
CA ARG A 106 -9.31 0.50 21.35
C ARG A 106 -9.94 0.46 22.75
N VAL A 107 -9.18 -0.03 23.72
CA VAL A 107 -9.55 0.08 25.14
C VAL A 107 -9.22 1.48 25.62
N TYR A 108 -10.17 2.11 26.30
CA TYR A 108 -9.97 3.40 26.94
C TYR A 108 -9.43 3.18 28.35
N PHE A 109 -8.29 3.78 28.65
CA PHE A 109 -7.67 3.82 29.97
C PHE A 109 -7.89 5.21 30.58
N PRO A 110 -8.71 5.37 31.66
CA PRO A 110 -8.87 6.63 32.38
C PRO A 110 -7.52 7.19 32.84
N ARG A 111 -7.27 8.47 32.56
CA ARG A 111 -5.99 9.16 32.86
C ARG A 111 -5.75 9.34 34.35
N THR A 112 -6.81 9.36 35.13
CA THR A 112 -6.78 9.58 36.61
C THR A 112 -6.40 8.32 37.38
N VAL A 113 -6.30 7.15 36.71
CA VAL A 113 -5.86 5.90 37.31
C VAL A 113 -4.34 5.75 37.15
N ASN A 114 -3.65 5.45 38.24
CA ASN A 114 -2.22 5.09 38.18
C ASN A 114 -2.05 3.63 37.76
N TRP A 115 -2.06 3.36 36.46
CA TRP A 115 -2.01 2.01 35.88
C TRP A 115 -0.70 1.28 36.14
N LEU A 116 0.41 2.01 36.29
CA LEU A 116 1.73 1.41 36.51
C LEU A 116 1.91 0.87 37.92
N ASP A 117 1.16 1.41 38.88
CA ASP A 117 1.25 1.06 40.31
C ASP A 117 0.01 0.34 40.84
N LEU A 118 -0.63 -0.46 40.00
CA LEU A 118 -1.76 -1.29 40.44
C LEU A 118 -1.28 -2.31 41.48
N GLN A 119 -2.03 -2.42 42.58
CA GLN A 119 -1.76 -3.40 43.61
C GLN A 119 -2.13 -4.81 43.14
N ALA A 120 -1.46 -5.83 43.67
CA ALA A 120 -1.81 -7.21 43.39
C ALA A 120 -3.27 -7.51 43.78
N ASN A 121 -3.92 -8.38 42.99
CA ASN A 121 -5.33 -8.76 43.14
C ASN A 121 -6.35 -7.63 42.99
N THR A 122 -5.96 -6.47 42.40
CA THR A 122 -6.89 -5.40 42.14
C THR A 122 -7.99 -5.84 41.17
N GLU A 123 -9.25 -5.52 41.49
CA GLU A 123 -10.38 -5.64 40.57
C GLU A 123 -10.28 -4.54 39.52
N VAL A 124 -10.30 -4.93 38.23
CA VAL A 124 -10.32 -4.00 37.09
C VAL A 124 -11.65 -4.15 36.37
N GLN A 125 -12.50 -3.15 36.48
CA GLN A 125 -13.83 -3.18 35.85
C GLN A 125 -13.74 -2.83 34.36
N ILE A 126 -14.56 -3.53 33.57
CA ILE A 126 -14.64 -3.34 32.11
C ILE A 126 -16.04 -2.87 31.77
N HIS A 127 -16.14 -1.63 31.35
CA HIS A 127 -17.40 -0.95 31.05
C HIS A 127 -17.57 -0.73 29.55
N GLU A 128 -18.80 -0.69 29.06
CA GLU A 128 -19.13 -0.56 27.64
C GLU A 128 -19.06 0.88 27.08
N SER A 129 -18.56 1.83 27.83
CA SER A 129 -18.27 3.18 27.33
C SER A 129 -17.23 3.93 28.18
N VAL A 130 -16.67 4.98 27.60
CA VAL A 130 -15.75 5.92 28.29
C VAL A 130 -16.42 6.53 29.53
N LEU A 131 -17.64 7.06 29.37
CA LEU A 131 -18.34 7.73 30.47
C LEU A 131 -18.60 6.81 31.67
N LYS A 132 -18.96 5.56 31.43
CA LYS A 132 -19.20 4.58 32.48
C LYS A 132 -17.92 4.16 33.22
N ALA A 133 -16.82 4.02 32.48
CA ALA A 133 -15.52 3.73 33.07
C ALA A 133 -15.06 4.89 33.96
N GLU A 134 -15.19 6.13 33.50
CA GLU A 134 -14.85 7.31 34.31
C GLU A 134 -15.78 7.48 35.52
N ALA A 135 -17.08 7.14 35.38
CA ALA A 135 -17.99 7.16 36.53
C ALA A 135 -17.57 6.12 37.58
N ALA A 136 -17.07 4.95 37.16
CA ALA A 136 -16.55 3.95 38.08
C ALA A 136 -15.27 4.45 38.78
N VAL A 137 -14.38 5.11 38.05
CA VAL A 137 -13.16 5.72 38.64
C VAL A 137 -13.50 6.79 39.64
N LYS A 138 -14.51 7.64 39.39
CA LYS A 138 -15.03 8.62 40.37
C LYS A 138 -15.57 7.98 41.66
N LYS A 139 -16.02 6.73 41.59
CA LYS A 139 -16.46 5.93 42.75
C LYS A 139 -15.31 5.16 43.41
N GLY A 140 -14.08 5.34 42.97
CA GLY A 140 -12.87 4.70 43.52
C GLY A 140 -12.52 3.33 42.96
N TYR A 141 -13.16 2.88 41.88
CA TYR A 141 -12.82 1.65 41.19
C TYR A 141 -11.70 1.88 40.15
N VAL A 142 -10.93 0.84 39.88
CA VAL A 142 -10.07 0.77 38.69
C VAL A 142 -10.91 0.27 37.53
N ALA A 143 -11.03 1.05 36.47
CA ALA A 143 -11.93 0.72 35.37
C ALA A 143 -11.36 1.09 34.00
N VAL A 144 -11.69 0.32 32.98
CA VAL A 144 -11.43 0.57 31.55
C VAL A 144 -12.74 0.66 30.78
N GLY A 145 -12.72 1.36 29.64
CA GLY A 145 -13.88 1.49 28.74
C GLY A 145 -13.67 0.80 27.40
N ILE A 146 -14.73 0.17 26.88
CA ILE A 146 -14.79 -0.37 25.52
C ILE A 146 -15.95 0.25 24.75
N SER A 147 -15.99 0.11 23.42
CA SER A 147 -17.02 0.73 22.58
C SER A 147 -18.26 -0.19 22.44
N GLY A 148 -19.11 -0.26 23.46
CA GLY A 148 -20.28 -1.15 23.56
C GLY A 148 -19.89 -2.57 23.99
N CYS A 149 -20.90 -3.41 24.35
CA CYS A 149 -20.68 -4.74 24.91
C CYS A 149 -19.94 -5.72 23.98
N TRP A 150 -19.84 -5.43 22.70
CA TRP A 150 -19.04 -6.15 21.71
C TRP A 150 -17.73 -5.44 21.35
N GLY A 151 -17.46 -4.28 21.93
CA GLY A 151 -16.30 -3.44 21.61
C GLY A 151 -14.95 -3.98 22.06
N TRP A 152 -14.89 -5.16 22.66
CA TRP A 152 -13.69 -5.88 23.04
C TRP A 152 -13.02 -6.64 21.89
N SER A 153 -13.72 -6.75 20.74
CA SER A 153 -13.28 -7.44 19.54
C SER A 153 -13.64 -6.63 18.29
N SER A 154 -13.09 -7.01 17.13
CA SER A 154 -13.46 -6.40 15.85
C SER A 154 -13.53 -7.44 14.73
N LYS A 155 -14.74 -7.78 14.29
CA LYS A 155 -14.93 -8.68 13.14
C LYS A 155 -14.36 -8.07 11.85
N GLN A 156 -14.55 -6.75 11.65
CA GLN A 156 -14.06 -6.03 10.48
C GLN A 156 -12.53 -6.10 10.38
N HIS A 157 -11.83 -5.98 11.50
CA HIS A 157 -10.38 -6.00 11.57
C HIS A 157 -9.81 -7.36 11.98
N ARG A 158 -10.69 -8.36 12.20
CA ARG A 158 -10.34 -9.75 12.59
C ARG A 158 -9.55 -9.85 13.89
N ILE A 159 -9.91 -9.01 14.82
CA ILE A 159 -9.33 -8.98 16.15
C ILE A 159 -10.27 -9.76 17.08
N PRO A 160 -9.91 -10.97 17.53
CA PRO A 160 -10.74 -11.77 18.45
C PRO A 160 -10.81 -11.17 19.84
N LEU A 161 -9.74 -10.52 20.28
CA LEU A 161 -9.66 -9.76 21.52
C LEU A 161 -8.72 -8.56 21.28
N LEU A 162 -9.06 -7.37 21.78
CA LEU A 162 -8.22 -6.17 21.61
C LEU A 162 -6.87 -6.37 22.33
N GLU A 163 -5.80 -6.10 21.60
CA GLU A 163 -4.41 -6.20 22.11
C GLU A 163 -4.14 -5.26 23.29
N ASP A 164 -4.91 -4.19 23.41
CA ASP A 164 -4.80 -3.23 24.52
C ASP A 164 -4.96 -3.90 25.90
N PHE A 165 -5.72 -4.97 26.00
CA PHE A 165 -5.82 -5.71 27.27
C PHE A 165 -4.47 -6.31 27.71
N SER A 166 -3.59 -6.65 26.77
CA SER A 166 -2.25 -7.18 27.07
C SER A 166 -1.30 -6.12 27.65
N LEU A 167 -1.69 -4.85 27.64
CA LEU A 167 -0.91 -3.78 28.27
C LEU A 167 -0.94 -3.84 29.81
N LEU A 168 -1.86 -4.61 30.42
CA LEU A 168 -1.95 -4.80 31.84
C LEU A 168 -1.40 -6.16 32.26
N PRO A 169 -0.70 -6.26 33.41
CA PRO A 169 -0.06 -7.49 33.89
C PRO A 169 -1.05 -8.41 34.64
N TRP A 170 -2.08 -8.91 33.94
CA TRP A 170 -3.17 -9.70 34.53
C TRP A 170 -2.68 -10.87 35.37
N GLY A 171 -1.93 -11.77 34.78
CA GLY A 171 -1.41 -12.94 35.46
C GLY A 171 -0.31 -12.59 36.48
N ALA A 172 0.64 -11.72 36.13
CA ALA A 172 1.78 -11.38 36.96
C ALA A 172 1.40 -10.66 38.27
N LYS A 173 0.34 -9.85 38.25
CA LYS A 173 -0.19 -9.17 39.46
C LYS A 173 -1.48 -9.80 39.98
N GLY A 174 -1.99 -10.86 39.36
CA GLY A 174 -3.25 -11.50 39.74
C GLY A 174 -4.46 -10.54 39.64
N LEU A 175 -4.43 -9.61 38.69
CA LEU A 175 -5.53 -8.66 38.48
C LEU A 175 -6.82 -9.39 38.17
N LYS A 176 -7.95 -8.91 38.70
CA LYS A 176 -9.26 -9.54 38.56
C LYS A 176 -10.13 -8.80 37.55
N PRO A 177 -10.28 -9.31 36.32
CA PRO A 177 -11.14 -8.69 35.30
C PRO A 177 -12.61 -8.87 35.68
N VAL A 178 -13.37 -7.78 35.71
CA VAL A 178 -14.79 -7.79 36.07
C VAL A 178 -15.60 -7.02 35.03
N VAL A 179 -16.49 -7.70 34.34
CA VAL A 179 -17.41 -7.05 33.40
C VAL A 179 -18.54 -6.36 34.13
N VAL A 180 -18.81 -5.11 33.76
CA VAL A 180 -19.91 -4.30 34.32
C VAL A 180 -20.65 -3.63 33.15
N PHE A 181 -21.62 -4.34 32.58
CA PHE A 181 -22.43 -3.83 31.47
C PHE A 181 -23.77 -3.30 31.96
N ASP A 182 -24.53 -2.66 31.07
CA ASP A 182 -25.81 -2.05 31.40
C ASP A 182 -26.84 -3.06 31.92
N SER A 183 -27.74 -2.61 32.76
CA SER A 183 -28.87 -3.42 33.26
C SER A 183 -29.96 -3.55 32.21
N ASN A 184 -29.78 -4.28 31.14
CA ASN A 184 -30.80 -4.42 30.08
C ASN A 184 -31.99 -5.29 30.50
N THR A 185 -32.65 -4.91 31.59
CA THR A 185 -33.90 -5.54 32.07
C THR A 185 -35.12 -4.80 31.54
N VAL A 186 -35.10 -4.30 30.31
CA VAL A 186 -36.27 -3.60 29.75
C VAL A 186 -37.35 -4.59 29.33
N ARG A 187 -38.54 -4.38 29.84
CA ARG A 187 -39.74 -5.10 29.43
C ARG A 187 -39.81 -5.30 27.91
N GLY A 188 -39.86 -6.55 27.46
CA GLY A 188 -40.10 -6.92 26.08
C GLY A 188 -38.89 -7.29 25.25
N TYR A 189 -37.66 -7.29 25.80
CA TYR A 189 -36.45 -7.65 25.08
C TYR A 189 -35.67 -8.79 25.77
N ALA A 190 -36.26 -9.94 25.91
CA ALA A 190 -35.56 -11.17 26.33
C ALA A 190 -34.32 -11.43 25.44
N GLU A 191 -34.47 -11.16 24.14
CA GLU A 191 -33.38 -11.25 23.17
C GLU A 191 -32.15 -10.35 23.50
N PHE A 192 -32.36 -9.19 24.12
CA PHE A 192 -31.25 -8.31 24.51
C PHE A 192 -30.49 -8.82 25.75
N GLN A 193 -31.17 -9.44 26.68
CA GLN A 193 -30.55 -10.06 27.84
C GLN A 193 -29.72 -11.27 27.42
N GLU A 194 -30.24 -12.13 26.57
CA GLU A 194 -29.51 -13.25 25.99
C GLU A 194 -28.29 -12.80 25.18
N LEU A 195 -28.41 -11.72 24.41
CA LEU A 195 -27.27 -11.15 23.67
C LEU A 195 -26.19 -10.57 24.57
N LEU A 196 -26.57 -9.96 25.69
CA LEU A 196 -25.62 -9.40 26.65
C LEU A 196 -24.88 -10.51 27.41
N GLU A 197 -25.60 -11.55 27.86
CA GLU A 197 -25.02 -12.74 28.46
C GLU A 197 -24.07 -13.42 27.48
N LEU A 198 -24.47 -13.62 26.25
CA LEU A 198 -23.63 -14.16 25.19
C LEU A 198 -22.38 -13.30 24.91
N ALA A 199 -22.52 -11.96 24.90
CA ALA A 199 -21.39 -11.06 24.72
C ALA A 199 -20.39 -11.21 25.89
N THR A 200 -20.91 -11.34 27.10
CA THR A 200 -20.12 -11.49 28.33
C THR A 200 -19.39 -12.84 28.38
N GLN A 201 -20.09 -13.94 28.07
CA GLN A 201 -19.51 -15.30 28.00
C GLN A 201 -18.40 -15.39 26.93
N ARG A 202 -18.62 -14.80 25.75
CA ARG A 202 -17.62 -14.77 24.69
C ARG A 202 -16.43 -13.91 25.01
N PHE A 203 -16.66 -12.77 25.66
CA PHE A 203 -15.56 -11.93 26.16
C PHE A 203 -14.74 -12.73 27.19
N ALA A 204 -15.39 -13.35 28.17
CA ALA A 204 -14.73 -14.14 29.18
C ALA A 204 -13.88 -15.26 28.56
N GLY A 205 -14.45 -16.02 27.60
CA GLY A 205 -13.70 -17.07 26.91
C GLY A 205 -12.47 -16.56 26.16
N ALA A 206 -12.59 -15.46 25.43
CA ALA A 206 -11.48 -14.85 24.71
C ALA A 206 -10.41 -14.30 25.64
N PHE A 207 -10.82 -13.63 26.71
CA PHE A 207 -9.95 -13.02 27.70
C PHE A 207 -9.17 -14.06 28.52
N GLU A 208 -9.86 -15.07 29.03
CA GLU A 208 -9.26 -16.16 29.82
C GLU A 208 -8.28 -16.98 29.00
N LEU A 209 -8.59 -17.21 27.72
CA LEU A 209 -7.70 -17.90 26.80
C LEU A 209 -6.38 -17.16 26.58
N GLU A 210 -6.40 -15.83 26.54
CA GLU A 210 -5.23 -15.00 26.25
C GLU A 210 -4.45 -14.64 27.52
N HIS A 211 -5.16 -14.32 28.61
CA HIS A 211 -4.56 -13.73 29.81
C HIS A 211 -4.51 -14.68 31.01
N HIS A 212 -5.12 -15.87 30.91
CA HIS A 212 -5.21 -16.86 31.98
C HIS A 212 -5.78 -16.26 33.30
N ALA A 213 -6.66 -15.27 33.20
CA ALA A 213 -7.29 -14.60 34.33
C ALA A 213 -8.82 -14.78 34.26
N PRO A 214 -9.43 -15.46 35.27
CA PRO A 214 -10.86 -15.75 35.21
C PRO A 214 -11.67 -14.44 35.28
N VAL A 215 -12.57 -14.27 34.32
CA VAL A 215 -13.46 -13.11 34.24
C VAL A 215 -14.67 -13.31 35.15
N ARG A 216 -15.05 -12.25 35.82
CA ARG A 216 -16.25 -12.19 36.66
C ARG A 216 -17.20 -11.12 36.17
N VAL A 217 -18.44 -11.09 36.69
CA VAL A 217 -19.46 -10.11 36.34
C VAL A 217 -20.05 -9.45 37.57
N ARG A 218 -20.38 -8.17 37.45
CA ARG A 218 -21.21 -7.43 38.38
C ARG A 218 -22.44 -6.88 37.64
N TYR A 219 -23.60 -7.10 38.21
CA TYR A 219 -24.83 -6.62 37.61
C TYR A 219 -25.24 -5.27 38.20
N ILE A 220 -25.62 -4.34 37.34
CA ILE A 220 -26.18 -3.05 37.69
C ILE A 220 -27.67 -3.23 37.94
N PRO A 221 -28.25 -2.65 39.00
CA PRO A 221 -29.71 -2.70 39.22
C PRO A 221 -30.45 -1.93 38.13
N SER A 222 -31.64 -2.37 37.82
CA SER A 222 -32.56 -1.62 36.93
C SER A 222 -32.99 -0.31 37.59
N GLY A 223 -33.23 0.69 36.77
CA GLY A 223 -33.83 1.93 37.20
C GLY A 223 -35.30 1.83 37.50
N PRO A 224 -35.90 2.92 37.96
CA PRO A 224 -37.36 3.01 38.26
C PRO A 224 -38.17 2.53 37.05
N ASN A 225 -39.24 1.78 37.34
CA ASN A 225 -40.14 1.20 36.32
C ASN A 225 -39.43 0.23 35.32
N GLY A 226 -38.33 -0.38 35.69
CA GLY A 226 -37.59 -1.31 34.85
C GLY A 226 -36.78 -0.62 33.72
N LYS A 227 -36.50 0.67 33.86
CA LYS A 227 -35.66 1.40 32.92
C LYS A 227 -34.23 0.82 32.94
N SER A 228 -33.65 0.60 31.77
CA SER A 228 -32.25 0.22 31.70
C SER A 228 -31.37 1.38 32.18
N TRP A 229 -30.47 1.06 33.12
CA TRP A 229 -29.44 1.96 33.58
C TRP A 229 -28.07 1.57 33.06
N GLY A 230 -27.30 2.59 32.65
CA GLY A 230 -25.87 2.49 32.61
C GLY A 230 -25.26 2.69 34.01
N TYR A 231 -23.97 2.37 34.15
CA TYR A 231 -23.28 2.56 35.42
C TYR A 231 -23.27 4.06 35.83
N ASP A 232 -23.12 4.96 34.89
CA ASP A 232 -23.19 6.43 35.05
C ASP A 232 -24.60 6.86 35.56
N ASP A 233 -25.69 6.33 34.97
CA ASP A 233 -27.05 6.62 35.40
C ASP A 233 -27.28 6.13 36.85
N TRP A 234 -26.77 4.94 37.21
CA TRP A 234 -26.86 4.43 38.57
C TRP A 234 -26.08 5.26 39.57
N CYS A 235 -24.89 5.74 39.21
CA CYS A 235 -24.11 6.65 40.06
C CYS A 235 -24.81 7.96 40.34
N VAL A 236 -25.46 8.56 39.34
CA VAL A 236 -26.25 9.79 39.48
C VAL A 236 -27.48 9.61 40.40
N ALA A 237 -28.08 8.41 40.35
CA ALA A 237 -29.19 8.03 41.22
C ALA A 237 -28.76 7.73 42.69
N GLY A 238 -27.51 8.03 43.06
CA GLY A 238 -27.00 7.80 44.41
C GLY A 238 -26.41 6.41 44.66
N GLY A 239 -26.35 5.56 43.64
CA GLY A 239 -25.73 4.24 43.68
C GLY A 239 -24.25 4.23 43.26
N GLY A 240 -23.84 3.15 42.61
CA GLY A 240 -22.49 2.99 42.05
C GLY A 240 -21.54 2.20 42.94
N SER A 241 -21.96 1.77 44.10
CA SER A 241 -21.15 0.91 44.98
C SER A 241 -21.72 -0.53 44.97
N PHE A 242 -20.85 -1.49 44.75
CA PHE A 242 -21.22 -2.90 44.77
C PHE A 242 -21.00 -3.53 46.15
N ASN A 243 -21.96 -4.33 46.59
CA ASN A 243 -21.86 -5.13 47.79
C ASN A 243 -21.46 -6.57 47.43
N GLY A 244 -20.51 -7.16 48.18
CA GLY A 244 -20.09 -8.52 47.95
C GLY A 244 -19.10 -8.73 46.78
N GLU A 245 -18.80 -9.99 46.50
CA GLU A 245 -17.88 -10.39 45.41
C GLU A 245 -18.59 -10.38 44.04
N ALA A 246 -17.77 -10.17 42.99
CA ALA A 246 -18.23 -10.34 41.61
C ALA A 246 -18.54 -11.84 41.35
N GLN A 247 -19.58 -12.09 40.56
CA GLN A 247 -20.04 -13.45 40.25
C GLN A 247 -19.19 -14.11 39.16
N PRO A 248 -18.95 -15.44 39.21
CA PRO A 248 -18.30 -16.16 38.13
C PRO A 248 -19.14 -16.13 36.87
N ILE A 249 -18.48 -16.28 35.72
CA ILE A 249 -19.11 -16.40 34.40
C ILE A 249 -18.77 -17.76 33.82
N ASP A 250 -19.75 -18.38 33.17
CA ASP A 250 -19.50 -19.55 32.33
C ASP A 250 -18.84 -19.10 31.01
N SER A 251 -17.58 -19.47 30.81
CA SER A 251 -16.77 -18.97 29.68
C SER A 251 -16.79 -19.91 28.48
N ASP A 252 -16.95 -19.37 27.27
CA ASP A 252 -16.91 -20.15 26.01
C ASP A 252 -15.49 -20.18 25.44
N GLN A 253 -14.58 -20.90 26.08
CA GLN A 253 -13.18 -21.04 25.65
C GLN A 253 -13.04 -21.78 24.32
N SER A 254 -13.87 -22.80 24.08
CA SER A 254 -13.82 -23.56 22.82
C SER A 254 -14.12 -22.66 21.63
N ARG A 255 -15.18 -21.86 21.74
CA ARG A 255 -15.56 -20.87 20.72
C ARG A 255 -14.48 -19.81 20.54
N ALA A 256 -13.90 -19.31 21.62
CA ALA A 256 -12.82 -18.34 21.57
C ALA A 256 -11.58 -18.87 20.80
N CYS A 257 -11.19 -20.12 21.04
CA CYS A 257 -10.14 -20.79 20.27
C CYS A 257 -10.45 -20.85 18.78
N MET A 258 -11.67 -21.24 18.41
CA MET A 258 -12.08 -21.34 17.00
C MET A 258 -12.07 -19.96 16.32
N GLU A 259 -12.59 -18.93 16.99
CA GLU A 259 -12.60 -17.57 16.47
C GLU A 259 -11.18 -16.97 16.35
N LYS A 260 -10.30 -17.25 17.32
CA LYS A 260 -8.87 -16.88 17.26
C LYS A 260 -8.19 -17.50 16.03
N LEU A 261 -8.43 -18.77 15.77
CA LEU A 261 -7.90 -19.44 14.57
C LEU A 261 -8.50 -18.87 13.29
N ASN A 262 -9.80 -18.59 13.25
CA ASN A 262 -10.44 -17.94 12.11
C ASN A 262 -9.91 -16.53 11.81
N ALA A 263 -9.43 -15.81 12.82
CA ALA A 263 -8.81 -14.51 12.59
C ALA A 263 -7.46 -14.62 11.87
N GLN A 264 -6.75 -15.71 12.10
CA GLN A 264 -5.38 -15.90 11.63
C GLN A 264 -5.24 -16.83 10.43
N PHE A 265 -6.16 -17.77 10.25
CA PHE A 265 -6.07 -18.83 9.24
C PHE A 265 -7.34 -19.01 8.44
N SER A 266 -7.19 -19.56 7.23
CA SER A 266 -8.28 -20.10 6.42
C SER A 266 -7.89 -21.44 5.83
N TYR A 267 -8.86 -22.32 5.64
CA TYR A 267 -8.71 -23.52 4.82
C TYR A 267 -8.93 -23.17 3.35
N ASP A 268 -7.99 -23.48 2.50
CA ASP A 268 -8.08 -23.20 1.07
C ASP A 268 -8.48 -24.43 0.29
N HIS A 269 -9.64 -24.37 -0.38
CA HIS A 269 -10.19 -25.49 -1.15
C HIS A 269 -9.47 -25.77 -2.47
N VAL A 270 -8.83 -24.77 -3.07
CA VAL A 270 -8.11 -24.93 -4.34
C VAL A 270 -6.76 -25.57 -4.12
N LEU A 271 -6.07 -25.12 -3.07
CA LEU A 271 -4.73 -25.60 -2.76
C LEU A 271 -4.73 -26.82 -1.81
N HIS A 272 -5.85 -27.12 -1.15
CA HIS A 272 -5.96 -28.07 -0.05
C HIS A 272 -4.88 -27.83 1.02
N ARG A 273 -4.74 -26.56 1.41
CA ARG A 273 -3.74 -26.03 2.32
C ARG A 273 -4.37 -25.07 3.32
N ILE A 274 -3.59 -24.69 4.31
CA ILE A 274 -3.96 -23.61 5.23
C ILE A 274 -3.24 -22.34 4.78
N ILE A 275 -4.00 -21.24 4.66
CA ILE A 275 -3.43 -19.93 4.41
C ILE A 275 -3.42 -19.16 5.73
N GLN A 276 -2.23 -18.73 6.17
CA GLN A 276 -2.10 -17.75 7.24
C GLN A 276 -2.48 -16.38 6.70
N ILE A 277 -3.57 -15.83 7.25
CA ILE A 277 -4.15 -14.55 6.81
C ILE A 277 -3.45 -13.36 7.46
N SER A 278 -3.06 -13.51 8.74
CA SER A 278 -2.29 -12.47 9.43
C SER A 278 -0.85 -12.42 8.90
N PRO A 279 -0.25 -11.25 8.77
CA PRO A 279 1.15 -11.13 8.39
C PRO A 279 2.11 -11.84 9.37
N PRO A 280 3.20 -12.43 8.86
CA PRO A 280 3.51 -12.64 7.46
C PRO A 280 2.62 -13.71 6.82
N HIS A 281 2.03 -13.38 5.66
CA HIS A 281 1.22 -14.35 4.92
C HIS A 281 2.03 -15.58 4.53
N SER A 282 1.44 -16.76 4.67
CA SER A 282 2.07 -18.00 4.28
C SER A 282 1.04 -19.06 3.89
N ILE A 283 1.46 -19.97 3.04
CA ILE A 283 0.68 -21.16 2.65
C ILE A 283 1.40 -22.35 3.26
N ILE A 284 0.74 -23.03 4.19
CA ILE A 284 1.32 -24.12 4.95
C ILE A 284 0.53 -25.42 4.79
N SER A 285 1.17 -26.57 4.97
CA SER A 285 0.47 -27.84 4.98
C SER A 285 -0.42 -27.98 6.21
N ILE A 286 -1.43 -28.85 6.13
CA ILE A 286 -2.28 -29.18 7.31
C ILE A 286 -1.41 -29.73 8.46
N ARG A 287 -0.35 -30.46 8.15
CA ARG A 287 0.57 -30.99 9.14
C ARG A 287 1.32 -29.86 9.86
N ASP A 288 1.93 -28.94 9.08
CA ASP A 288 2.66 -27.81 9.64
C ASP A 288 1.74 -26.90 10.46
N PHE A 289 0.47 -26.74 10.03
CA PHE A 289 -0.54 -26.03 10.79
C PHE A 289 -0.80 -26.70 12.15
N LYS A 290 -1.02 -28.02 12.17
CA LYS A 290 -1.23 -28.77 13.42
C LYS A 290 -0.02 -28.62 14.35
N ASP A 291 1.21 -28.74 13.82
CA ASP A 291 2.42 -28.59 14.60
C ASP A 291 2.58 -27.15 15.14
N LYS A 292 2.29 -26.14 14.33
CA LYS A 292 2.33 -24.73 14.73
C LYS A 292 1.32 -24.39 15.83
N ILE A 293 0.12 -24.96 15.77
CA ILE A 293 -0.99 -24.67 16.68
C ILE A 293 -1.05 -25.65 17.86
N LYS A 294 -0.17 -26.63 17.91
CA LYS A 294 -0.13 -27.66 18.96
C LYS A 294 -0.18 -27.12 20.40
N PRO A 295 0.45 -25.98 20.75
CA PRO A 295 0.34 -25.40 22.08
C PRO A 295 -1.03 -24.86 22.42
N LEU A 296 -1.86 -24.46 21.43
CA LEU A 296 -3.19 -23.92 21.67
C LEU A 296 -4.16 -25.05 21.96
N ARG A 297 -4.67 -25.09 23.19
CA ARG A 297 -5.65 -26.05 23.66
C ARG A 297 -6.79 -25.34 24.35
N TYR A 298 -7.94 -25.94 24.38
CA TYR A 298 -9.11 -25.48 25.11
C TYR A 298 -9.65 -26.61 25.96
N GLN A 299 -10.34 -26.27 27.03
CA GLN A 299 -11.07 -27.20 27.88
C GLN A 299 -12.46 -27.41 27.29
N ASP A 300 -12.85 -28.66 27.05
CA ASP A 300 -14.20 -28.98 26.60
C ASP A 300 -15.22 -29.00 27.75
N ALA A 301 -16.49 -29.34 27.48
CA ALA A 301 -17.54 -29.37 28.47
C ALA A 301 -17.30 -30.44 29.55
N GLU A 302 -16.54 -31.48 29.23
CA GLU A 302 -16.15 -32.58 30.16
C GLU A 302 -14.91 -32.22 30.97
N GLY A 303 -14.26 -31.07 30.70
CA GLY A 303 -13.04 -30.63 31.38
C GLY A 303 -11.74 -31.15 30.77
N ASP A 304 -11.80 -31.83 29.63
CA ASP A 304 -10.64 -32.38 28.91
C ASP A 304 -9.94 -31.33 28.05
N LEU A 305 -8.60 -31.35 28.05
CA LEU A 305 -7.81 -30.48 27.16
C LEU A 305 -7.73 -31.04 25.76
N LYS A 306 -8.40 -30.38 24.81
CA LYS A 306 -8.46 -30.75 23.38
C LYS A 306 -7.57 -29.83 22.51
N PRO A 307 -6.95 -30.38 21.43
CA PRO A 307 -6.18 -29.57 20.48
C PRO A 307 -7.09 -28.64 19.67
N ALA A 308 -6.85 -27.35 19.72
CA ALA A 308 -7.66 -26.37 18.97
C ALA A 308 -7.56 -26.53 17.45
N SER A 309 -6.41 -26.98 16.92
CA SER A 309 -6.22 -27.21 15.50
C SER A 309 -7.13 -28.28 14.92
N GLU A 310 -7.38 -29.36 15.66
CA GLU A 310 -8.23 -30.47 15.21
C GLU A 310 -9.69 -30.08 15.21
N ALA A 311 -10.14 -29.43 16.29
CA ALA A 311 -11.50 -28.91 16.37
C ALA A 311 -11.80 -27.88 15.28
N TRP A 312 -10.86 -26.97 15.01
CA TRP A 312 -11.03 -25.96 13.97
C TRP A 312 -11.12 -26.57 12.57
N LEU A 313 -10.33 -27.60 12.27
CA LEU A 313 -10.37 -28.26 10.96
C LEU A 313 -11.71 -28.91 10.63
N VAL A 314 -12.48 -29.31 11.65
CA VAL A 314 -13.82 -29.91 11.46
C VAL A 314 -14.96 -28.94 11.79
N TRP A 315 -14.64 -27.72 12.21
CA TRP A 315 -15.66 -26.75 12.58
C TRP A 315 -16.40 -26.22 11.35
N ASP A 316 -17.74 -26.26 11.38
CA ASP A 316 -18.65 -25.84 10.30
C ASP A 316 -18.55 -24.36 9.94
N LYS A 317 -18.04 -23.52 10.87
CA LYS A 317 -17.84 -22.07 10.69
C LYS A 317 -16.37 -21.69 10.52
N ARG A 318 -15.48 -22.66 10.27
CA ARG A 318 -14.09 -22.34 9.95
C ARG A 318 -14.06 -21.47 8.70
N ARG A 319 -13.06 -20.60 8.64
CA ARG A 319 -12.88 -19.76 7.46
C ARG A 319 -12.39 -20.60 6.28
N GLU A 320 -13.03 -20.41 5.14
CA GLU A 320 -12.72 -21.09 3.90
C GLU A 320 -12.44 -20.08 2.79
N THR A 321 -11.50 -20.40 1.90
CA THR A 321 -11.05 -19.52 0.80
C THR A 321 -10.77 -20.31 -0.47
N HIS A 322 -10.62 -19.58 -1.60
CA HIS A 322 -10.43 -20.13 -2.94
C HIS A 322 -9.11 -19.66 -3.57
N GLY A 323 -8.03 -19.72 -2.82
CA GLY A 323 -6.69 -19.35 -3.24
C GLY A 323 -6.24 -17.97 -2.74
N PRO A 324 -4.95 -17.68 -2.88
CA PRO A 324 -4.41 -16.36 -2.63
C PRO A 324 -4.68 -15.42 -3.82
N VAL A 325 -4.67 -14.12 -3.54
CA VAL A 325 -4.65 -13.04 -4.53
C VAL A 325 -3.74 -11.93 -4.02
N TYR A 326 -3.18 -11.15 -4.93
CA TYR A 326 -2.47 -9.93 -4.58
C TYR A 326 -3.18 -8.74 -5.22
N SER A 327 -3.91 -7.99 -4.43
CA SER A 327 -4.75 -6.87 -4.85
C SER A 327 -4.49 -5.66 -3.97
N PRO A 328 -3.47 -4.84 -4.31
CA PRO A 328 -3.12 -3.66 -3.55
C PRO A 328 -4.30 -2.72 -3.35
N GLY A 329 -4.42 -2.14 -2.15
CA GLY A 329 -5.51 -1.22 -1.80
C GLY A 329 -6.87 -1.88 -1.55
N LYS A 330 -7.01 -3.19 -1.78
CA LYS A 330 -8.25 -3.93 -1.50
C LYS A 330 -8.21 -4.57 -0.12
N PRO A 331 -9.39 -4.90 0.45
CA PRO A 331 -9.49 -5.63 1.72
C PRO A 331 -8.72 -6.95 1.69
N GLN A 332 -8.47 -7.50 2.86
CA GLN A 332 -7.73 -8.76 3.00
C GLN A 332 -8.45 -9.99 2.41
N LEU A 333 -9.77 -9.92 2.20
CA LEU A 333 -10.53 -10.88 1.41
C LEU A 333 -11.10 -10.18 0.18
N VAL A 334 -10.82 -10.74 -0.98
CA VAL A 334 -11.31 -10.28 -2.28
C VAL A 334 -11.93 -11.50 -2.99
N ASP A 335 -13.23 -11.45 -3.22
CA ASP A 335 -13.98 -12.53 -3.89
C ASP A 335 -13.69 -13.93 -3.32
N GLY A 336 -13.69 -14.05 -1.99
CA GLY A 336 -13.42 -15.30 -1.29
C GLY A 336 -11.95 -15.75 -1.30
N ARG A 337 -11.03 -14.91 -1.74
CA ARG A 337 -9.58 -15.18 -1.81
C ARG A 337 -8.83 -14.36 -0.79
N VAL A 338 -7.76 -14.89 -0.23
CA VAL A 338 -6.89 -14.17 0.72
C VAL A 338 -6.01 -13.19 -0.04
N ASN A 339 -6.14 -11.92 0.26
CA ASN A 339 -5.27 -10.89 -0.32
C ASN A 339 -3.95 -10.83 0.45
N PHE A 340 -2.85 -11.07 -0.25
CA PHE A 340 -1.48 -11.01 0.30
C PHE A 340 -0.90 -9.59 0.34
N TRP A 341 -1.76 -8.60 0.15
CA TRP A 341 -1.40 -7.20 0.35
C TRP A 341 -1.47 -6.83 1.84
N ASP A 342 -0.33 -6.50 2.43
CA ASP A 342 -0.20 -6.14 3.85
C ASP A 342 -0.37 -4.63 4.13
N GLY A 343 -0.67 -3.85 3.10
CA GLY A 343 -0.71 -2.38 3.20
C GLY A 343 0.60 -1.73 2.76
N TRP A 344 0.65 -0.42 2.92
CA TRP A 344 1.83 0.39 2.64
C TRP A 344 2.87 0.29 3.77
N GLY A 345 4.12 0.63 3.48
CA GLY A 345 5.20 0.62 4.46
C GLY A 345 5.10 1.69 5.54
N CYS A 346 4.31 2.74 5.31
CA CYS A 346 4.03 3.80 6.27
C CYS A 346 2.62 4.35 6.10
N GLU A 347 2.09 5.06 7.09
CA GLU A 347 0.85 5.83 6.96
C GLU A 347 1.11 7.15 6.20
N ALA A 348 0.07 7.74 5.60
CA ALA A 348 0.14 9.06 5.00
C ALA A 348 -0.14 10.12 6.08
N VAL A 349 0.86 10.93 6.41
CA VAL A 349 0.75 11.97 7.46
C VAL A 349 1.36 13.26 6.93
N ARG A 350 0.62 14.36 7.02
CA ARG A 350 1.12 15.66 6.55
C ARG A 350 2.39 16.07 7.31
N GLY A 351 3.42 16.48 6.58
CA GLY A 351 4.71 16.87 7.18
C GLY A 351 5.68 17.42 6.16
N ASP A 352 6.93 17.58 6.59
CA ASP A 352 8.02 18.10 5.76
C ASP A 352 8.65 16.99 4.91
N CYS A 353 8.65 17.18 3.59
CA CYS A 353 9.30 16.32 2.61
C CYS A 353 10.32 17.06 1.74
N THR A 354 10.75 18.25 2.18
CA THR A 354 11.74 19.10 1.49
C THR A 354 13.01 18.35 1.09
N PRO A 355 13.63 17.49 1.93
CA PRO A 355 14.89 16.81 1.54
C PRO A 355 14.75 15.95 0.28
N PHE A 356 13.59 15.31 0.06
CA PHE A 356 13.35 14.53 -1.15
C PHE A 356 13.19 15.40 -2.38
N PHE A 357 12.42 16.47 -2.28
CA PHE A 357 12.25 17.41 -3.40
C PHE A 357 13.55 18.15 -3.73
N ASP A 358 14.34 18.50 -2.73
CA ASP A 358 15.64 19.12 -2.92
C ASP A 358 16.58 18.20 -3.69
N LEU A 359 16.61 16.89 -3.40
CA LEU A 359 17.40 15.93 -4.15
C LEU A 359 16.96 15.89 -5.63
N LEU A 360 15.65 15.80 -5.89
CA LEU A 360 15.14 15.77 -7.26
C LEU A 360 15.45 17.08 -8.00
N ASN A 361 15.16 18.23 -7.41
CA ASN A 361 15.37 19.54 -8.02
C ASN A 361 16.85 19.86 -8.26
N ASN A 362 17.74 19.35 -7.41
CA ASN A 362 19.18 19.49 -7.60
C ASN A 362 19.72 18.70 -8.80
N CYS A 363 19.07 17.58 -9.14
CA CYS A 363 19.63 16.65 -10.13
C CYS A 363 18.87 16.59 -11.45
N LEU A 364 17.62 17.03 -11.51
CA LEU A 364 16.73 16.90 -12.65
C LEU A 364 16.20 18.27 -13.11
N SER A 365 15.69 18.34 -14.33
CA SER A 365 14.97 19.51 -14.83
C SER A 365 13.57 19.60 -14.19
N PRO A 366 12.95 20.79 -14.10
CA PRO A 366 11.61 20.94 -13.54
C PRO A 366 10.54 20.08 -14.23
N GLU A 367 10.67 19.86 -15.52
CA GLU A 367 9.74 19.05 -16.32
C GLU A 367 9.91 17.55 -15.98
N GLU A 368 11.15 17.07 -15.86
CA GLU A 368 11.45 15.70 -15.43
C GLU A 368 10.97 15.44 -14.00
N VAL A 369 11.21 16.37 -13.07
CA VAL A 369 10.72 16.28 -11.68
C VAL A 369 9.20 16.14 -11.65
N ARG A 370 8.48 17.00 -12.38
CA ARG A 370 7.01 16.95 -12.42
C ARG A 370 6.50 15.60 -12.94
N GLU A 371 7.01 15.15 -14.08
CA GLU A 371 6.58 13.88 -14.69
C GLU A 371 6.94 12.68 -13.80
N PHE A 372 8.08 12.72 -13.14
CA PHE A 372 8.55 11.66 -12.24
C PHE A 372 7.70 11.58 -10.97
N LEU A 373 7.36 12.73 -10.38
CA LEU A 373 6.46 12.80 -9.23
C LEU A 373 5.05 12.31 -9.58
N MET A 374 4.52 12.66 -10.74
CA MET A 374 3.24 12.13 -11.21
C MET A 374 3.28 10.61 -11.41
N TRP A 375 4.40 10.07 -11.91
CA TRP A 375 4.56 8.63 -12.04
C TRP A 375 4.58 7.93 -10.67
N MET A 376 5.30 8.48 -9.69
CA MET A 376 5.31 7.96 -8.31
C MET A 376 3.91 8.04 -7.68
N ALA A 377 3.26 9.19 -7.79
CA ALA A 377 1.91 9.42 -7.29
C ALA A 377 0.89 8.47 -7.91
N PHE A 378 0.99 8.23 -9.23
CA PHE A 378 0.12 7.29 -9.93
C PHE A 378 0.30 5.85 -9.40
N GLY A 379 1.55 5.43 -9.14
CA GLY A 379 1.85 4.13 -8.56
C GLY A 379 1.25 3.93 -7.16
N ILE A 380 1.05 5.02 -6.41
CA ILE A 380 0.41 5.00 -5.08
C ILE A 380 -1.11 5.13 -5.20
N GLN A 381 -1.61 6.18 -5.86
CA GLN A 381 -3.05 6.49 -5.90
C GLN A 381 -3.86 5.50 -6.73
N LYS A 382 -3.25 4.86 -7.74
CA LYS A 382 -3.89 3.88 -8.64
C LYS A 382 -3.33 2.46 -8.48
N CYS A 383 -2.68 2.21 -7.36
CA CYS A 383 -2.11 0.91 -7.03
C CYS A 383 -3.17 -0.20 -7.09
N GLY A 384 -2.88 -1.26 -7.83
CA GLY A 384 -3.82 -2.38 -8.02
C GLY A 384 -5.01 -2.12 -8.95
N GLU A 385 -5.29 -0.88 -9.37
CA GLU A 385 -6.33 -0.54 -10.32
C GLU A 385 -5.78 -0.43 -11.76
N LYS A 386 -4.72 0.33 -11.89
CA LYS A 386 -4.07 0.62 -13.17
C LYS A 386 -2.57 0.66 -13.01
N LYS A 387 -1.86 0.27 -14.06
CA LYS A 387 -0.41 0.30 -14.14
C LYS A 387 0.01 1.30 -15.22
N SER A 388 1.01 2.13 -14.94
CA SER A 388 1.63 2.96 -15.99
C SER A 388 2.53 2.10 -16.88
N SER A 389 2.51 2.36 -18.18
CA SER A 389 3.46 1.76 -19.12
C SER A 389 4.81 2.46 -19.15
N LYS A 390 4.92 3.61 -18.47
CA LYS A 390 6.18 4.37 -18.38
C LYS A 390 7.12 3.73 -17.39
N VAL A 391 8.37 3.61 -17.79
CA VAL A 391 9.45 3.01 -17.00
C VAL A 391 10.53 4.06 -16.79
N PRO A 392 10.63 4.68 -15.62
CA PRO A 392 11.68 5.63 -15.31
C PRO A 392 13.04 4.93 -15.23
N ILE A 393 14.04 5.59 -15.81
CA ILE A 393 15.44 5.18 -15.79
C ILE A 393 16.26 6.37 -15.33
N LEU A 394 16.94 6.25 -14.19
CA LEU A 394 17.86 7.24 -13.68
C LEU A 394 19.30 6.89 -14.10
N VAL A 395 19.93 7.74 -14.91
CA VAL A 395 21.32 7.57 -15.35
C VAL A 395 22.15 8.74 -14.85
N GLY A 396 23.32 8.47 -14.32
CA GLY A 396 24.23 9.51 -13.84
C GLY A 396 25.40 8.97 -13.01
N PRO A 397 26.29 9.82 -12.53
CA PRO A 397 27.48 9.42 -11.78
C PRO A 397 27.13 8.60 -10.53
N GLU A 398 28.10 7.83 -10.08
CA GLU A 398 28.03 7.12 -8.82
C GLU A 398 27.91 8.12 -7.64
N GLY A 399 27.14 7.77 -6.60
CA GLY A 399 26.95 8.62 -5.42
C GLY A 399 25.92 9.75 -5.56
N ILE A 400 25.38 10.04 -6.75
CA ILE A 400 24.42 11.15 -6.98
C ILE A 400 23.03 10.94 -6.35
N GLY A 401 22.73 9.76 -5.83
CA GLY A 401 21.46 9.48 -5.15
C GLY A 401 20.40 8.69 -5.96
N LYS A 402 20.75 8.11 -7.10
CA LYS A 402 19.81 7.31 -7.93
C LYS A 402 19.08 6.25 -7.12
N SER A 403 19.84 5.36 -6.47
CA SER A 403 19.28 4.28 -5.65
C SER A 403 18.57 4.80 -4.40
N ALA A 404 19.04 5.93 -3.82
CA ALA A 404 18.42 6.54 -2.64
C ALA A 404 16.97 6.98 -2.92
N ILE A 405 16.69 7.54 -4.10
CA ILE A 405 15.33 7.93 -4.52
C ILE A 405 14.40 6.72 -4.50
N PHE A 406 14.80 5.62 -5.14
CA PHE A 406 13.95 4.43 -5.21
C PHE A 406 13.89 3.66 -3.88
N ARG A 407 14.94 3.69 -3.04
CA ARG A 407 14.89 3.12 -1.69
C ARG A 407 13.87 3.83 -0.82
N VAL A 408 13.82 5.17 -0.88
CA VAL A 408 12.79 5.96 -0.20
C VAL A 408 11.39 5.64 -0.72
N LEU A 409 11.22 5.52 -2.04
CA LEU A 409 9.95 5.06 -2.61
C LEU A 409 9.61 3.63 -2.15
N GLY A 410 10.58 2.74 -2.08
CA GLY A 410 10.44 1.37 -1.55
C GLY A 410 9.99 1.35 -0.09
N MET A 411 10.44 2.29 0.76
CA MET A 411 9.96 2.43 2.14
C MET A 411 8.46 2.76 2.19
N ILE A 412 7.97 3.58 1.26
CA ILE A 412 6.53 3.89 1.15
C ILE A 412 5.74 2.65 0.72
N HIS A 413 6.22 1.93 -0.31
CA HIS A 413 5.58 0.71 -0.78
C HIS A 413 5.59 -0.41 0.27
N GLY A 414 6.62 -0.43 1.13
CA GLY A 414 6.89 -1.48 2.10
C GLY A 414 7.77 -2.59 1.54
N GLU A 415 8.66 -3.12 2.36
CA GLU A 415 9.68 -4.10 1.99
C GLU A 415 9.11 -5.33 1.26
N LYS A 416 7.99 -5.86 1.73
CA LYS A 416 7.34 -7.01 1.12
C LYS A 416 6.72 -6.74 -0.25
N ASN A 417 6.38 -5.49 -0.52
CA ASN A 417 5.70 -5.06 -1.74
C ASN A 417 6.66 -4.54 -2.80
N CYS A 418 7.95 -4.52 -2.54
CA CYS A 418 8.97 -4.10 -3.51
C CYS A 418 10.08 -5.14 -3.66
N SER A 419 10.79 -5.06 -4.78
CA SER A 419 12.01 -5.84 -5.03
C SER A 419 13.06 -4.91 -5.61
N PHE A 420 14.30 -5.04 -5.10
CA PHE A 420 15.49 -4.44 -5.66
C PHE A 420 16.35 -5.58 -6.20
N ILE A 421 16.58 -5.58 -7.50
CA ILE A 421 17.29 -6.67 -8.20
C ILE A 421 18.43 -6.10 -9.04
N ASN A 422 19.39 -6.93 -9.39
CA ASN A 422 20.45 -6.60 -10.34
C ASN A 422 20.14 -7.12 -11.75
N THR A 423 20.98 -6.77 -12.73
CA THR A 423 20.81 -7.22 -14.11
C THR A 423 20.85 -8.75 -14.24
N GLY A 424 21.72 -9.45 -13.50
CA GLY A 424 21.82 -10.90 -13.56
C GLY A 424 20.56 -11.61 -13.06
N GLU A 425 19.90 -11.07 -12.02
CA GLU A 425 18.60 -11.58 -11.57
C GLU A 425 17.51 -11.33 -12.61
N LEU A 426 17.51 -10.18 -13.27
CA LEU A 426 16.58 -9.86 -14.35
C LEU A 426 16.75 -10.81 -15.55
N GLU A 427 18.00 -11.14 -15.92
CA GLU A 427 18.35 -12.02 -17.03
C GLU A 427 18.06 -13.48 -16.73
N SER A 428 17.97 -13.87 -15.47
CA SER A 428 17.68 -15.23 -15.05
C SER A 428 16.37 -15.75 -15.64
N GLY A 429 16.24 -17.07 -15.78
CA GLY A 429 14.99 -17.72 -16.17
C GLY A 429 13.91 -17.63 -15.10
N PHE A 430 14.27 -17.26 -13.87
CA PHE A 430 13.34 -17.12 -12.76
C PHE A 430 12.93 -15.66 -12.60
N ASN A 431 11.65 -15.43 -12.31
CA ASN A 431 11.11 -14.08 -12.15
C ASN A 431 10.18 -13.93 -10.92
N SER A 432 10.44 -14.72 -9.89
CA SER A 432 9.69 -14.65 -8.62
C SER A 432 9.77 -13.27 -7.94
N TYR A 433 10.79 -12.47 -8.28
CA TYR A 433 10.90 -11.08 -7.83
C TYR A 433 9.75 -10.17 -8.30
N MET A 434 8.94 -10.61 -9.27
CA MET A 434 7.73 -9.91 -9.73
C MET A 434 6.49 -10.29 -8.92
N ALA A 435 6.53 -11.42 -8.20
CA ALA A 435 5.35 -11.93 -7.52
C ALA A 435 5.00 -11.08 -6.30
N ASN A 436 3.73 -10.65 -6.23
CA ASN A 436 3.21 -9.85 -5.13
C ASN A 436 4.02 -8.55 -4.89
N LYS A 437 4.31 -7.82 -5.97
CA LYS A 437 5.05 -6.56 -5.92
C LYS A 437 4.26 -5.42 -6.55
N THR A 438 4.42 -4.24 -5.98
CA THR A 438 3.93 -2.98 -6.53
C THR A 438 5.04 -2.14 -7.14
N LEU A 439 6.30 -2.41 -6.73
CA LEU A 439 7.49 -1.75 -7.26
C LEU A 439 8.60 -2.77 -7.44
N VAL A 440 9.24 -2.77 -8.62
CA VAL A 440 10.47 -3.53 -8.89
C VAL A 440 11.50 -2.58 -9.46
N VAL A 441 12.65 -2.48 -8.81
CA VAL A 441 13.76 -1.62 -9.20
C VAL A 441 14.92 -2.50 -9.63
N VAL A 442 15.39 -2.29 -10.85
CA VAL A 442 16.66 -2.86 -11.32
C VAL A 442 17.75 -1.86 -10.97
N ASP A 443 18.48 -2.16 -9.90
CA ASP A 443 19.48 -1.24 -9.33
C ASP A 443 20.84 -1.51 -9.97
N ASP A 444 21.52 -0.46 -10.42
CA ASP A 444 22.82 -0.50 -11.08
C ASP A 444 22.84 -1.43 -12.31
N PHE A 445 21.90 -1.17 -13.25
CA PHE A 445 21.81 -1.99 -14.44
C PHE A 445 23.06 -1.87 -15.33
N THR A 446 23.44 -2.98 -15.91
CA THR A 446 24.49 -3.09 -16.91
C THR A 446 23.90 -3.44 -18.28
N LYS A 447 24.72 -3.52 -19.30
CA LYS A 447 24.29 -3.87 -20.67
C LYS A 447 23.52 -5.17 -20.72
N MET A 448 22.29 -5.10 -21.22
CA MET A 448 21.36 -6.23 -21.30
C MET A 448 21.33 -6.85 -22.69
N ASP A 449 21.11 -8.15 -22.76
CA ASP A 449 20.94 -8.85 -24.01
C ASP A 449 19.60 -8.57 -24.71
N GLY A 450 19.46 -8.95 -25.97
CA GLY A 450 18.23 -8.73 -26.73
C GLY A 450 17.01 -9.47 -26.17
N LYS A 451 17.21 -10.63 -25.50
CA LYS A 451 16.12 -11.43 -24.90
C LYS A 451 15.57 -10.74 -23.67
N THR A 452 16.45 -10.20 -22.84
CA THR A 452 16.09 -9.42 -21.64
C THR A 452 15.34 -8.16 -22.01
N ASN A 453 15.77 -7.43 -23.05
CA ASN A 453 15.02 -6.30 -23.57
C ASN A 453 13.60 -6.67 -24.05
N ALA A 454 13.43 -7.81 -24.71
CA ALA A 454 12.10 -8.32 -25.11
C ALA A 454 11.25 -8.72 -23.89
N LYS A 455 11.86 -9.34 -22.87
CA LYS A 455 11.21 -9.67 -21.58
C LYS A 455 10.71 -8.40 -20.89
N LEU A 456 11.51 -7.33 -20.84
CA LEU A 456 11.13 -6.05 -20.27
C LEU A 456 9.94 -5.40 -20.97
N ARG A 457 9.89 -5.45 -22.30
CA ARG A 457 8.74 -4.95 -23.07
C ARG A 457 7.45 -5.63 -22.62
N ASN A 458 7.46 -6.94 -22.41
CA ASN A 458 6.30 -7.71 -21.95
C ASN A 458 5.94 -7.38 -20.50
N ILE A 459 6.91 -7.36 -19.59
CA ILE A 459 6.66 -7.06 -18.16
C ILE A 459 6.10 -5.65 -17.98
N SER A 460 6.57 -4.67 -18.76
CA SER A 460 6.11 -3.28 -18.62
C SER A 460 4.67 -3.05 -19.05
N THR A 461 4.12 -3.87 -19.96
CA THR A 461 2.81 -3.61 -20.57
C THR A 461 1.74 -4.64 -20.26
N ASN A 462 2.10 -5.90 -20.03
CA ASN A 462 1.11 -6.96 -19.83
C ASN A 462 0.39 -6.82 -18.49
N GLU A 463 -0.92 -7.01 -18.48
CA GLU A 463 -1.76 -7.02 -17.28
C GLU A 463 -1.51 -8.25 -16.41
N THR A 464 -1.08 -9.34 -17.02
CA THR A 464 -0.71 -10.58 -16.32
C THR A 464 0.71 -10.98 -16.64
N ILE A 465 1.34 -11.68 -15.71
CA ILE A 465 2.69 -12.21 -15.87
C ILE A 465 2.73 -13.67 -15.40
N ARG A 466 3.41 -14.50 -16.18
CA ARG A 466 3.71 -15.87 -15.80
C ARG A 466 4.95 -15.87 -14.89
N VAL A 467 4.77 -16.36 -13.67
CA VAL A 467 5.84 -16.48 -12.67
C VAL A 467 6.46 -17.86 -12.76
N ASN A 468 7.77 -17.87 -12.93
CA ASN A 468 8.61 -19.05 -12.83
C ASN A 468 9.46 -18.92 -11.54
N ALA A 469 9.04 -19.62 -10.50
CA ALA A 469 9.76 -19.66 -9.23
C ALA A 469 10.53 -20.97 -9.11
N LYS A 470 11.74 -20.91 -8.52
CA LYS A 470 12.58 -22.09 -8.32
C LYS A 470 11.84 -23.15 -7.50
N PHE A 471 11.82 -24.39 -8.01
CA PHE A 471 11.16 -25.54 -7.35
C PHE A 471 9.64 -25.44 -7.21
N GLN A 472 8.97 -24.59 -7.99
CA GLN A 472 7.52 -24.48 -8.01
C GLN A 472 6.99 -24.60 -9.44
N PRO A 473 5.78 -25.13 -9.64
CA PRO A 473 5.10 -25.04 -10.92
C PRO A 473 4.90 -23.57 -11.33
N GLU A 474 5.01 -23.29 -12.62
CA GLU A 474 4.71 -21.96 -13.15
C GLU A 474 3.24 -21.60 -12.92
N TYR A 475 2.98 -20.34 -12.56
CA TYR A 475 1.64 -19.81 -12.34
C TYR A 475 1.51 -18.39 -12.87
N THR A 476 0.28 -17.98 -13.17
CA THR A 476 -0.01 -16.63 -13.68
C THR A 476 -0.56 -15.75 -12.58
N ILE A 477 -0.04 -14.52 -12.49
CA ILE A 477 -0.49 -13.49 -11.55
C ILE A 477 -0.89 -12.22 -12.28
N GLN A 478 -1.66 -11.37 -11.61
CA GLN A 478 -1.85 -10.00 -12.05
C GLN A 478 -0.54 -9.23 -11.89
N ASN A 479 -0.16 -8.47 -12.92
CA ASN A 479 1.06 -7.68 -12.93
C ASN A 479 0.80 -6.28 -12.37
N THR A 480 1.01 -6.12 -11.08
CA THR A 480 0.81 -4.86 -10.35
C THR A 480 2.08 -4.03 -10.19
N ALA A 481 3.24 -4.58 -10.55
CA ALA A 481 4.53 -3.96 -10.31
C ALA A 481 4.84 -2.84 -11.31
N ALA A 482 5.10 -1.64 -10.81
CA ALA A 482 5.78 -0.59 -11.54
C ALA A 482 7.27 -0.95 -11.64
N LEU A 483 7.87 -0.75 -12.83
CA LEU A 483 9.30 -0.99 -13.08
C LEU A 483 10.06 0.33 -13.05
N ALA A 484 11.27 0.31 -12.48
CA ALA A 484 12.21 1.41 -12.51
C ALA A 484 13.65 0.90 -12.61
N PHE A 485 14.56 1.74 -13.08
CA PHE A 485 15.96 1.39 -13.28
C PHE A 485 16.89 2.47 -12.78
N THR A 486 18.07 2.06 -12.28
CA THR A 486 19.19 2.96 -12.02
C THR A 486 20.44 2.43 -12.71
N GLY A 487 21.26 3.30 -13.29
CA GLY A 487 22.51 2.91 -13.93
C GLY A 487 23.49 4.07 -14.07
N ASN A 488 24.72 3.74 -14.44
CA ASN A 488 25.77 4.71 -14.63
C ASN A 488 25.99 5.03 -16.12
N GLU A 489 25.62 4.12 -17.00
CA GLU A 489 25.89 4.17 -18.43
C GLU A 489 24.62 4.19 -19.29
N TYR A 490 24.72 4.73 -20.50
CA TYR A 490 23.59 4.87 -21.43
C TYR A 490 23.39 3.67 -22.35
N ASP A 491 24.29 2.69 -22.37
CA ASP A 491 24.23 1.53 -23.29
C ASP A 491 23.53 0.29 -22.70
N GLY A 492 23.06 0.40 -21.44
CA GLY A 492 22.48 -0.71 -20.70
C GLY A 492 21.15 -1.23 -21.24
N VAL A 493 20.27 -0.35 -21.68
CA VAL A 493 18.96 -0.72 -22.27
C VAL A 493 18.95 -0.44 -23.76
N LYS A 494 18.75 -1.46 -24.57
CA LYS A 494 18.61 -1.27 -26.02
C LYS A 494 17.31 -0.54 -26.33
N MET A 495 17.42 0.67 -26.84
CA MET A 495 16.29 1.58 -27.08
C MET A 495 16.25 2.02 -28.52
N GLU A 496 15.07 1.92 -29.12
CA GLU A 496 14.74 2.57 -30.40
C GLU A 496 14.35 4.03 -30.14
N GLU A 497 14.60 4.92 -31.09
CA GLU A 497 14.36 6.36 -30.93
C GLU A 497 12.88 6.67 -30.60
N ASP A 498 11.94 5.90 -31.18
CA ASP A 498 10.51 6.03 -30.96
C ASP A 498 9.97 5.26 -29.75
N SER A 499 10.84 4.71 -28.91
CA SER A 499 10.42 3.97 -27.72
C SER A 499 9.49 4.80 -26.84
N ARG A 500 8.24 4.31 -26.66
CA ARG A 500 7.18 5.03 -25.92
C ARG A 500 7.29 4.87 -24.41
N ARG A 501 7.99 3.83 -23.92
CA ARG A 501 7.93 3.38 -22.53
C ARG A 501 8.96 4.05 -21.65
N TYR A 502 10.19 4.17 -22.12
CA TYR A 502 11.32 4.54 -21.29
C TYR A 502 11.35 6.06 -21.05
N PHE A 503 11.30 6.42 -19.79
CA PHE A 503 11.46 7.79 -19.31
C PHE A 503 12.85 7.92 -18.71
N VAL A 504 13.84 8.23 -19.54
CA VAL A 504 15.25 8.28 -19.15
C VAL A 504 15.57 9.68 -18.67
N MET A 505 15.99 9.80 -17.42
CA MET A 505 16.39 11.05 -16.80
C MET A 505 17.90 11.04 -16.55
N ARG A 506 18.57 12.07 -17.04
CA ARG A 506 19.98 12.30 -16.79
C ARG A 506 20.14 13.04 -15.48
N MET A 507 20.60 12.36 -14.44
CA MET A 507 20.91 13.00 -13.17
C MET A 507 22.24 13.74 -13.28
N GLN A 508 22.19 15.04 -13.11
CA GLN A 508 23.35 15.91 -13.13
C GLN A 508 23.22 16.92 -11.99
N GLU A 509 24.18 16.88 -11.09
CA GLU A 509 24.18 17.74 -9.91
C GLU A 509 24.36 19.21 -10.27
N LYS A 510 23.48 20.07 -9.77
CA LYS A 510 23.56 21.55 -9.94
C LYS A 510 24.35 22.19 -8.81
N GLU A 511 24.10 21.72 -7.58
CA GLU A 511 24.81 22.13 -6.38
C GLU A 511 25.61 20.97 -5.84
N HIS A 512 26.88 21.16 -5.57
CA HIS A 512 27.80 20.08 -5.24
C HIS A 512 27.48 19.42 -3.90
N ARG A 513 26.83 18.26 -3.92
CA ARG A 513 26.44 17.46 -2.75
C ARG A 513 27.06 16.05 -2.73
N ILE A 514 27.59 15.59 -3.86
CA ILE A 514 28.31 14.32 -3.96
C ILE A 514 29.48 14.34 -3.00
N GLY A 515 29.61 13.34 -2.12
CA GLY A 515 30.63 13.29 -1.09
C GLY A 515 30.36 14.09 0.18
N CYS A 516 29.24 14.84 0.25
CA CYS A 516 28.81 15.53 1.46
C CYS A 516 28.12 14.53 2.42
N THR A 517 28.90 13.90 3.28
CA THR A 517 28.41 12.87 4.23
C THR A 517 27.30 13.38 5.13
N SER A 518 27.44 14.62 5.67
CA SER A 518 26.43 15.19 6.58
C SER A 518 25.07 15.39 5.91
N TRP A 519 25.05 15.79 4.63
CA TRP A 519 23.78 15.94 3.91
C TRP A 519 23.07 14.58 3.74
N TRP A 520 23.82 13.52 3.43
CA TRP A 520 23.26 12.18 3.32
C TRP A 520 22.79 11.61 4.66
N GLU A 521 23.50 11.90 5.75
CA GLU A 521 23.07 11.54 7.11
C GLU A 521 21.74 12.20 7.45
N ASP A 522 21.57 13.51 7.18
CA ASP A 522 20.33 14.23 7.40
C ASP A 522 19.20 13.74 6.49
N TYR A 523 19.49 13.42 5.23
CA TYR A 523 18.54 12.84 4.29
C TYR A 523 18.00 11.48 4.80
N TRP A 524 18.87 10.59 5.23
CA TRP A 524 18.46 9.29 5.75
C TRP A 524 17.77 9.38 7.10
N LYS A 525 18.18 10.31 7.96
CA LYS A 525 17.50 10.60 9.21
C LYS A 525 16.07 11.08 8.95
N TRP A 526 15.88 11.98 7.99
CA TRP A 526 14.57 12.40 7.53
C TRP A 526 13.78 11.21 6.97
N ALA A 527 14.33 10.43 6.07
CA ALA A 527 13.65 9.29 5.45
C ALA A 527 13.17 8.28 6.50
N ASN A 528 14.00 7.94 7.47
CA ASN A 528 13.65 6.97 8.51
C ASN A 528 12.60 7.48 9.51
N SER A 529 12.49 8.80 9.70
CA SER A 529 11.57 9.38 10.70
C SER A 529 10.32 10.06 10.13
N LYS A 530 10.37 10.51 8.87
CA LYS A 530 9.31 11.37 8.28
C LYS A 530 8.85 10.91 6.89
N ILE A 531 9.11 9.67 6.49
CA ILE A 531 8.70 9.15 5.18
C ILE A 531 7.20 9.25 4.94
N SER A 532 6.39 9.21 6.00
CA SER A 532 4.94 9.39 5.98
C SER A 532 4.51 10.71 5.31
N ALA A 533 5.35 11.76 5.44
CA ALA A 533 5.09 13.06 4.80
C ALA A 533 5.17 12.97 3.27
N LEU A 534 6.15 12.24 2.75
CA LEU A 534 6.29 12.05 1.31
C LEU A 534 5.12 11.23 0.76
N ARG A 535 4.71 10.17 1.45
CA ARG A 535 3.52 9.42 1.05
C ARG A 535 2.30 10.33 0.97
N PHE A 536 2.04 11.15 2.00
CA PHE A 536 0.94 12.12 2.00
C PHE A 536 1.04 13.08 0.81
N ALA A 537 2.22 13.67 0.57
CA ALA A 537 2.44 14.58 -0.55
C ALA A 537 2.16 13.92 -1.91
N LEU A 538 2.55 12.66 -2.12
CA LEU A 538 2.29 11.91 -3.35
C LEU A 538 0.80 11.56 -3.52
N GLU A 539 0.06 11.34 -2.43
CA GLU A 539 -1.40 11.12 -2.48
C GLU A 539 -2.17 12.40 -2.85
N GLU A 540 -1.64 13.58 -2.56
CA GLU A 540 -2.25 14.89 -2.88
C GLU A 540 -1.93 15.41 -4.29
N ILE A 541 -1.00 14.79 -5.03
CA ILE A 541 -0.67 15.21 -6.40
C ILE A 541 -1.86 15.01 -7.30
N ASP A 542 -2.26 16.07 -8.00
CA ASP A 542 -3.29 16.01 -9.05
C ASP A 542 -2.79 15.24 -10.27
N LEU A 543 -3.44 14.13 -10.57
CA LEU A 543 -3.15 13.26 -11.71
C LEU A 543 -3.99 13.56 -12.95
N SER A 544 -4.79 14.61 -12.96
CA SER A 544 -5.70 14.94 -14.09
C SER A 544 -4.97 15.09 -15.42
N THR A 545 -3.72 15.59 -15.40
CA THR A 545 -2.89 15.79 -16.58
C THR A 545 -1.95 14.59 -16.87
N PHE A 546 -1.81 13.64 -15.95
CA PHE A 546 -0.94 12.49 -16.15
C PHE A 546 -1.56 11.48 -17.12
N LYS A 547 -0.83 11.14 -18.17
CA LYS A 547 -1.24 10.15 -19.17
C LYS A 547 -0.37 8.89 -19.04
N PRO A 548 -0.81 7.86 -18.31
CA PRO A 548 0.02 6.69 -17.97
C PRO A 548 0.42 5.83 -19.17
N TYR A 549 -0.30 5.93 -20.29
CA TYR A 549 -0.06 5.16 -21.52
C TYR A 549 0.46 6.01 -22.68
N ALA A 550 0.56 7.32 -22.51
CA ALA A 550 1.17 8.19 -23.52
C ALA A 550 2.68 7.93 -23.61
N PRO A 551 3.30 8.27 -24.75
CA PRO A 551 4.75 8.21 -24.86
C PRO A 551 5.43 8.95 -23.72
N ALA A 552 6.50 8.36 -23.19
CA ALA A 552 7.32 9.01 -22.17
C ALA A 552 8.00 10.26 -22.74
N LEU A 553 8.24 11.23 -21.86
CA LEU A 553 8.87 12.51 -22.20
C LEU A 553 10.19 12.28 -22.98
N MET A 554 10.40 13.08 -24.02
CA MET A 554 11.67 13.10 -24.76
C MET A 554 12.67 13.98 -24.01
N THR A 555 13.57 13.33 -23.27
CA THR A 555 14.60 13.98 -22.46
C THR A 555 15.98 13.88 -23.12
N GLU A 556 16.94 14.68 -22.68
CA GLU A 556 18.33 14.55 -23.10
C GLU A 556 18.92 13.18 -22.73
N GLY A 557 18.57 12.63 -21.57
CA GLY A 557 18.94 11.27 -21.19
C GLY A 557 18.40 10.20 -22.14
N LYS A 558 17.17 10.38 -22.62
CA LYS A 558 16.56 9.46 -23.59
C LYS A 558 17.24 9.51 -24.94
N LYS A 559 17.57 10.72 -25.42
CA LYS A 559 18.32 10.91 -26.67
C LYS A 559 19.70 10.24 -26.57
N ALA A 560 20.42 10.48 -25.48
CA ALA A 560 21.73 9.90 -25.23
C ALA A 560 21.68 8.36 -25.20
N MET A 561 20.69 7.76 -24.51
CA MET A 561 20.53 6.30 -24.44
C MET A 561 20.12 5.70 -25.79
N SER A 562 19.26 6.37 -26.55
CA SER A 562 18.91 5.96 -27.91
C SER A 562 20.13 5.96 -28.80
N PHE A 563 20.95 7.01 -28.76
CA PHE A 563 22.18 7.09 -29.52
C PHE A 563 23.19 5.98 -29.13
N ALA A 564 23.42 5.78 -27.84
CA ALA A 564 24.30 4.70 -27.34
C ALA A 564 23.81 3.29 -27.68
N SER A 565 22.49 3.14 -27.92
CA SER A 565 21.86 1.85 -28.29
C SER A 565 21.95 1.54 -29.77
N GLN A 566 22.35 2.50 -30.61
CA GLN A 566 22.52 2.28 -32.04
C GLN A 566 23.68 1.31 -32.27
N SER A 567 23.50 0.37 -33.21
CA SER A 567 24.61 -0.46 -33.63
C SER A 567 25.67 0.42 -34.30
N ALA A 568 26.93 0.00 -34.25
CA ALA A 568 28.00 0.71 -34.97
C ALA A 568 27.66 0.94 -36.43
N LEU A 569 26.94 0.03 -37.05
CA LEU A 569 26.40 0.18 -38.39
C LEU A 569 25.37 1.33 -38.51
N HIS A 570 24.43 1.42 -37.55
CA HIS A 570 23.42 2.48 -37.57
C HIS A 570 24.03 3.86 -37.32
N SER A 571 24.98 3.96 -36.38
CA SER A 571 25.72 5.20 -36.15
C SER A 571 26.50 5.64 -37.39
N TRP A 572 27.14 4.69 -38.09
CA TRP A 572 27.82 4.96 -39.36
C TRP A 572 26.83 5.42 -40.45
N LEU A 573 25.66 4.76 -40.57
CA LEU A 573 24.65 5.12 -41.56
C LEU A 573 24.04 6.51 -41.33
N ALA A 574 24.08 7.07 -40.12
CA ALA A 574 23.59 8.42 -39.85
C ALA A 574 24.33 9.45 -40.73
N ASP A 575 25.59 9.21 -41.04
CA ASP A 575 26.43 10.06 -41.89
C ASP A 575 26.58 9.52 -43.32
N VAL A 576 25.61 8.72 -43.79
CA VAL A 576 25.67 8.00 -45.08
C VAL A 576 25.92 8.96 -46.25
N LYS A 577 25.42 10.19 -46.19
CA LYS A 577 25.67 11.23 -47.21
C LYS A 577 27.14 11.63 -47.32
N GLU A 578 27.80 11.70 -46.18
CA GLU A 578 29.24 12.02 -46.15
C GLU A 578 30.06 10.83 -46.66
N HIS A 579 29.68 9.61 -46.29
CA HIS A 579 30.35 8.40 -46.71
C HIS A 579 30.26 8.13 -48.21
N VAL A 580 29.17 8.51 -48.87
CA VAL A 580 29.04 8.37 -50.33
C VAL A 580 29.62 9.57 -51.08
N GLY A 581 29.99 10.65 -50.39
CA GLY A 581 30.62 11.82 -50.96
C GLY A 581 29.80 12.50 -52.05
N ALA A 582 30.40 12.68 -53.23
CA ALA A 582 29.72 13.34 -54.36
C ALA A 582 28.67 12.47 -55.07
N ARG A 583 28.53 11.20 -54.70
CA ARG A 583 27.57 10.28 -55.30
C ARG A 583 26.19 10.44 -54.71
N SER A 584 25.20 10.39 -55.57
CA SER A 584 23.79 10.60 -55.16
C SER A 584 22.99 9.31 -54.98
N VAL A 585 23.52 8.17 -55.34
CA VAL A 585 22.87 6.85 -55.22
C VAL A 585 23.82 5.79 -54.70
N ALA A 586 23.32 4.78 -53.99
CA ALA A 586 24.10 3.67 -53.49
C ALA A 586 23.27 2.37 -53.37
N THR A 587 23.90 1.23 -53.53
CA THR A 587 23.29 -0.07 -53.19
C THR A 587 23.59 -0.40 -51.72
N SER A 588 22.73 -1.21 -51.10
CA SER A 588 23.00 -1.68 -49.72
C SER A 588 24.30 -2.49 -49.60
N HIS A 589 24.71 -3.17 -50.66
CA HIS A 589 25.97 -3.91 -50.73
C HIS A 589 27.19 -2.98 -50.78
N GLU A 590 27.11 -1.87 -51.53
CA GLU A 590 28.17 -0.87 -51.54
C GLU A 590 28.35 -0.18 -50.21
N LEU A 591 27.21 0.14 -49.55
CA LEU A 591 27.24 0.72 -48.19
C LEU A 591 27.81 -0.24 -47.16
N ASP A 592 27.48 -1.56 -47.25
CA ASP A 592 28.09 -2.58 -46.37
C ASP A 592 29.60 -2.64 -46.58
N TYR A 593 30.04 -2.59 -47.84
CA TYR A 593 31.47 -2.64 -48.16
C TYR A 593 32.20 -1.40 -47.67
N LEU A 594 31.64 -0.20 -47.80
CA LEU A 594 32.22 1.05 -47.29
C LEU A 594 32.29 1.00 -45.76
N TYR A 595 31.27 0.48 -45.07
CA TYR A 595 31.26 0.29 -43.64
C TYR A 595 32.37 -0.65 -43.17
N ILE A 596 32.57 -1.79 -43.85
CA ILE A 596 33.65 -2.69 -43.56
C ILE A 596 35.04 -2.01 -43.79
N GLY A 597 35.18 -1.26 -44.89
CA GLY A 597 36.38 -0.57 -45.24
C GLY A 597 36.73 0.58 -44.25
N SER A 598 35.75 1.15 -43.59
CA SER A 598 35.95 2.16 -42.54
C SER A 598 36.32 1.57 -41.17
N GLY A 599 36.52 0.26 -41.05
CA GLY A 599 36.88 -0.44 -39.82
C GLY A 599 35.67 -0.98 -39.02
N GLY A 600 34.43 -0.77 -39.49
CA GLY A 600 33.20 -1.22 -38.80
C GLY A 600 32.94 -2.72 -38.81
N GLY A 601 33.63 -3.47 -39.72
CA GLY A 601 33.37 -4.90 -39.91
C GLY A 601 33.91 -5.85 -38.85
N GLY A 602 34.86 -5.45 -38.02
CA GLY A 602 35.59 -6.33 -37.11
C GLY A 602 34.90 -6.63 -35.77
N GLN A 603 33.98 -5.79 -35.36
CA GLN A 603 33.24 -5.91 -34.07
C GLN A 603 31.71 -5.98 -34.24
N ASP A 604 31.20 -5.75 -35.43
CA ASP A 604 29.75 -5.71 -35.68
C ASP A 604 29.19 -7.09 -35.96
N THR A 605 28.35 -7.59 -35.05
CA THR A 605 27.65 -8.87 -35.12
C THR A 605 26.28 -8.78 -35.80
N THR A 606 25.97 -7.68 -36.49
CA THR A 606 24.65 -7.46 -37.12
C THR A 606 24.38 -8.57 -38.16
N PRO A 607 23.38 -9.43 -38.00
CA PRO A 607 23.05 -10.46 -38.98
C PRO A 607 22.50 -9.81 -40.24
N ASN A 608 22.94 -10.31 -41.41
CA ASN A 608 22.46 -9.82 -42.72
C ASN A 608 22.49 -8.30 -42.86
N ARG A 609 23.70 -7.70 -42.72
CA ARG A 609 23.91 -6.24 -42.76
C ARG A 609 23.28 -5.57 -43.97
N GLY A 610 23.32 -6.19 -45.17
CA GLY A 610 22.67 -5.59 -46.34
C GLY A 610 21.16 -5.39 -46.19
N LYS A 611 20.48 -6.29 -45.45
CA LYS A 611 19.08 -6.12 -45.10
C LYS A 611 18.92 -5.03 -44.03
N ALA A 612 19.77 -5.04 -43.01
CA ALA A 612 19.73 -4.02 -41.93
C ALA A 612 19.93 -2.60 -42.49
N ILE A 613 20.86 -2.44 -43.44
CA ILE A 613 21.07 -1.17 -44.17
C ILE A 613 19.81 -0.77 -44.94
N SER A 614 19.19 -1.69 -45.66
CA SER A 614 17.95 -1.40 -46.40
C SER A 614 16.81 -0.99 -45.47
N ASP A 615 16.63 -1.70 -44.37
CA ASP A 615 15.59 -1.42 -43.37
C ASP A 615 15.84 -0.06 -42.70
N TRP A 616 17.09 0.25 -42.38
CA TRP A 616 17.48 1.55 -41.80
C TRP A 616 17.20 2.72 -42.78
N LEU A 617 17.63 2.59 -44.06
CA LEU A 617 17.40 3.60 -45.07
C LEU A 617 15.90 3.88 -45.26
N LEU A 618 15.09 2.82 -45.32
CA LEU A 618 13.62 2.95 -45.46
C LEU A 618 13.01 3.67 -44.23
N ALA A 619 13.42 3.28 -43.03
CA ALA A 619 12.95 3.89 -41.78
C ALA A 619 13.30 5.37 -41.65
N HIS A 620 14.42 5.81 -42.24
CA HIS A 620 14.88 7.20 -42.23
C HIS A 620 14.43 8.00 -43.48
N GLY A 621 13.44 7.50 -44.20
CA GLY A 621 12.80 8.21 -45.28
C GLY A 621 13.55 8.24 -46.60
N TYR A 622 14.62 7.45 -46.74
CA TYR A 622 15.28 7.25 -48.04
C TYR A 622 14.39 6.45 -48.96
N GLN A 623 14.40 6.80 -50.23
CA GLN A 623 13.58 6.15 -51.26
C GLN A 623 14.46 5.42 -52.27
N LEU A 624 13.89 4.46 -52.96
CA LEU A 624 14.58 3.81 -54.08
C LEU A 624 14.61 4.72 -55.30
N ALA A 625 15.77 4.86 -55.94
CA ALA A 625 15.92 5.49 -57.24
C ALA A 625 15.25 4.65 -58.35
N ALA A 626 15.13 5.18 -59.55
CA ALA A 626 14.52 4.54 -60.71
C ALA A 626 13.11 3.99 -60.40
N SER A 627 12.29 4.76 -59.67
CA SER A 627 10.93 4.32 -59.25
C SER A 627 10.87 2.94 -58.60
N GLY A 628 11.96 2.50 -57.90
CA GLY A 628 12.07 1.18 -57.29
C GLY A 628 12.36 0.03 -58.26
N ILE A 629 12.52 0.29 -59.52
CA ILE A 629 12.88 -0.74 -60.53
C ILE A 629 14.35 -1.17 -60.33
N LYS A 630 14.64 -2.46 -60.49
CA LYS A 630 16.01 -2.95 -60.43
C LYS A 630 16.84 -2.43 -61.62
N VAL A 631 17.95 -1.79 -61.33
CA VAL A 631 18.89 -1.29 -62.32
C VAL A 631 19.96 -2.33 -62.57
N LYS A 632 20.31 -2.60 -63.84
CA LYS A 632 21.43 -3.51 -64.18
C LYS A 632 22.76 -2.79 -63.92
N ILE A 633 23.50 -3.23 -62.95
CA ILE A 633 24.87 -2.80 -62.62
C ILE A 633 25.78 -4.02 -62.77
N ASN A 634 26.82 -3.96 -63.60
CA ASN A 634 27.72 -5.05 -63.94
C ASN A 634 26.98 -6.37 -64.32
N GLY A 635 25.88 -6.21 -65.08
CA GLY A 635 25.08 -7.32 -65.54
C GLY A 635 24.03 -7.85 -64.53
N LEU A 636 24.10 -7.47 -63.29
CA LEU A 636 23.20 -7.93 -62.23
C LEU A 636 22.08 -6.91 -61.94
N PRO A 637 20.83 -7.36 -61.81
CA PRO A 637 19.70 -6.48 -61.45
C PRO A 637 19.67 -6.21 -59.96
N VAL A 638 20.00 -4.96 -59.54
CA VAL A 638 20.05 -4.52 -58.14
C VAL A 638 19.09 -3.37 -57.86
N ARG A 639 18.61 -3.26 -56.61
CA ARG A 639 17.89 -2.09 -56.11
C ARG A 639 18.89 -1.06 -55.66
N VAL A 640 18.63 0.20 -55.99
CA VAL A 640 19.52 1.33 -55.72
C VAL A 640 18.78 2.38 -54.90
N TRP A 641 19.37 2.84 -53.84
CA TRP A 641 18.85 3.83 -52.96
C TRP A 641 19.26 5.21 -53.41
N ALA A 642 18.33 6.17 -53.41
CA ALA A 642 18.60 7.59 -53.61
C ALA A 642 19.11 8.18 -52.27
N ILE A 643 20.39 8.49 -52.20
CA ILE A 643 20.99 9.12 -51.02
C ILE A 643 20.84 10.64 -51.09
N GLY A 644 20.96 11.19 -52.31
CA GLY A 644 20.56 12.58 -52.61
C GLY A 644 19.06 12.67 -52.93
N SER A 645 18.34 13.61 -52.33
CA SER A 645 16.88 13.73 -52.50
C SER A 645 16.46 13.90 -53.97
N HIS A 646 17.27 14.54 -54.81
CA HIS A 646 17.03 14.73 -56.25
C HIS A 646 17.12 13.42 -57.03
N ALA A 647 17.84 12.41 -56.52
CA ALA A 647 18.04 11.14 -57.22
C ALA A 647 16.82 10.20 -57.13
N VAL A 648 15.81 10.53 -56.36
CA VAL A 648 14.54 9.77 -56.28
C VAL A 648 13.83 9.73 -57.63
N ALA A 649 13.89 10.81 -58.37
CA ALA A 649 13.22 10.95 -59.67
C ALA A 649 14.07 10.43 -60.86
N TRP A 650 15.30 9.95 -60.62
CA TRP A 650 16.19 9.51 -61.66
C TRP A 650 15.70 8.23 -62.35
N ASP A 651 15.97 8.11 -63.63
CA ASP A 651 15.78 6.89 -64.38
C ASP A 651 17.00 5.97 -64.25
N SER A 652 16.89 4.75 -64.85
CA SER A 652 17.98 3.76 -64.82
C SER A 652 19.26 4.21 -65.54
N GLY A 653 19.16 5.16 -66.48
CA GLY A 653 20.31 5.73 -67.19
C GLY A 653 21.09 6.66 -66.24
N GLN A 654 20.40 7.63 -65.72
CA GLN A 654 20.95 8.60 -64.75
C GLN A 654 21.61 7.91 -63.53
N VAL A 655 21.00 6.84 -63.00
CA VAL A 655 21.54 6.05 -61.92
C VAL A 655 22.86 5.39 -62.35
N ARG A 656 22.96 4.84 -63.56
CA ARG A 656 24.20 4.21 -64.03
C ARG A 656 25.29 5.25 -64.28
N ASP A 657 24.92 6.41 -64.80
CA ASP A 657 25.87 7.51 -65.06
C ASP A 657 26.49 8.05 -63.74
N ASP A 658 25.72 8.19 -62.68
CA ASP A 658 26.18 8.62 -61.36
C ASP A 658 27.14 7.54 -60.76
N ILE A 659 26.79 6.29 -60.85
CA ILE A 659 27.63 5.15 -60.41
C ILE A 659 28.95 5.11 -61.21
N ALA A 660 28.91 5.34 -62.51
CA ALA A 660 30.12 5.33 -63.35
C ALA A 660 30.99 6.54 -63.08
N LYS A 661 30.42 7.71 -62.85
CA LYS A 661 31.13 8.95 -62.59
C LYS A 661 31.80 9.04 -61.23
N PHE A 662 31.15 8.49 -60.22
CA PHE A 662 31.62 8.52 -58.83
C PHE A 662 31.70 7.11 -58.23
N PRO A 663 32.71 6.28 -58.54
CA PRO A 663 32.83 4.93 -57.99
C PRO A 663 33.11 4.98 -56.48
N LEU A 664 32.27 4.35 -55.68
CA LEU A 664 32.43 4.23 -54.19
C LEU A 664 33.46 3.18 -53.81
N ILE A 665 33.70 2.21 -54.66
CA ILE A 665 34.63 1.11 -54.42
C ILE A 665 35.73 1.22 -55.44
N GLY A 666 36.97 1.39 -55.01
CA GLY A 666 38.13 1.27 -55.90
C GLY A 666 38.09 -0.08 -56.60
N ARG A 667 38.22 -0.11 -57.93
CA ARG A 667 38.34 -1.34 -58.70
C ARG A 667 39.62 -2.09 -58.33
N SER A 668 39.53 -2.89 -57.20
CA SER A 668 40.40 -4.04 -57.08
C SER A 668 39.79 -5.14 -57.95
N LYS A 669 40.52 -5.59 -58.91
CA LYS A 669 40.23 -6.77 -59.71
C LYS A 669 39.84 -7.86 -58.76
N VAL A 670 38.56 -8.32 -58.77
CA VAL A 670 38.21 -9.64 -58.30
C VAL A 670 38.42 -10.53 -59.49
N ASP A 671 39.52 -11.25 -59.47
CA ASP A 671 39.74 -12.41 -60.29
C ASP A 671 38.76 -13.52 -59.85
#